data_f1b6f1b373d46609b5139ad1f7ed88c4
#
_entry.id   f1b6f1b373d46609b5139ad1f7ed88c4
#
_cell.length_a   1.000
_cell.length_b   1.000
_cell.length_c   1.000
_cell.angle_alpha   90.00
_cell.angle_beta   90.00
_cell.angle_gamma   90.00
#
_symmetry.space_group_name_H-M   'P 1'
#
loop_
_entity.id
_entity.type
_entity.pdbx_description
1 polymer ?
#
loop_
_entity_poly.entity_id
_entity_poly.type
_entity_poly.pdbx_seq_one_letter_code
_entity_poly.pdbx_strand_id
1 'polypeptide(L)'
;MKIFLEELIHQQQAVEKIMDSFTGIEDYQTYDNYGNEFSNNLIKNRYSNNSNIDVKMETGTGKTYVYTKMMLELHKEYGIFKFVIVVPSPAIKEGAKSFLTNLSTKRHFQEIYGNVEIEVNTINKGDFNNRSGRKSFPPQLSNFIESSKIHSNQIQVLLINAGMLNSSNMTKVDYDQTLLSDYSNPIEALKATKPVAIIDEPHRFPRDKKNYQTIEKLEPQMIVRFGATFPEVKKGKGKKAIYIKDYYRGKPQFELNAVDSFNQGLVKGIDIYYPNLTPEQAKNRYTIDSVKAKEIVLKKGKNKWTLGIGENLANIDSLFEGDLSYSGAKTLSNELEISKGMDLLPGTFTSSYQELIINDAIDQHFEHEINNFMRENLKENFQPKVKTLSLFFIDSIRSYRNKDGWLKKTFERLLKVKLRKLIKEFEFKKLPREIEYSDFLKATYESLNSENQMVHAGYFGEDRGSGEEAIQAEVNDILKNKEKMLSFKDENGNWITRRFLFSKWTLREGWDNPNVFVIAKLRTSGSENSKLQEVGRGLRLPVDETGHRLTQDEFPSRLSFLIGYDEKDFAEKLIGEINSDVDVKLSEDKLTDEMINKIVEHRKQMNSHYNGEVLLEELDERNLINRKNEFKTDVEIDGVKKSGFEWLLELYPEVNASKLNADKVR
;
A
#
# COMPACT_ATOMS: atom_id res chain seq x y z
N MET A 1 -17.45 -2.64 16.45
CA MET A 1 -17.78 -1.95 15.20
C MET A 1 -17.59 -2.96 14.08
N LYS A 2 -18.42 -2.97 13.05
CA LYS A 2 -18.28 -3.83 11.86
C LYS A 2 -18.15 -2.93 10.65
N ILE A 3 -17.13 -3.19 9.82
CA ILE A 3 -16.97 -2.49 8.55
C ILE A 3 -17.90 -3.13 7.53
N PHE A 4 -18.73 -2.33 6.89
CA PHE A 4 -19.56 -2.79 5.78
C PHE A 4 -18.72 -2.91 4.52
N LEU A 5 -18.86 -4.03 3.81
CA LEU A 5 -18.26 -4.22 2.51
C LEU A 5 -19.25 -3.74 1.44
N GLU A 6 -18.75 -2.95 0.53
CA GLU A 6 -19.48 -2.43 -0.62
C GLU A 6 -18.81 -2.91 -1.90
N GLU A 7 -19.60 -3.16 -2.91
CA GLU A 7 -19.11 -3.45 -4.24
C GLU A 7 -18.84 -2.15 -5.00
N LEU A 8 -17.58 -1.89 -5.30
CA LEU A 8 -17.18 -0.67 -5.98
C LEU A 8 -17.04 -0.91 -7.50
N ILE A 9 -17.40 0.11 -8.29
CA ILE A 9 -17.44 0.03 -9.76
C ILE A 9 -16.10 -0.46 -10.34
N HIS A 10 -14.98 0.09 -9.90
CA HIS A 10 -13.66 -0.32 -10.38
C HIS A 10 -13.31 -1.78 -10.05
N GLN A 11 -13.82 -2.31 -8.93
CA GLN A 11 -13.63 -3.71 -8.54
C GLN A 11 -14.43 -4.64 -9.46
N GLN A 12 -15.65 -4.24 -9.80
CA GLN A 12 -16.51 -4.94 -10.76
C GLN A 12 -15.86 -4.97 -12.13
N GLN A 13 -15.42 -3.80 -12.63
CA GLN A 13 -14.71 -3.68 -13.90
C GLN A 13 -13.43 -4.54 -13.96
N ALA A 14 -12.67 -4.61 -12.84
CA ALA A 14 -11.49 -5.47 -12.77
C ALA A 14 -11.85 -6.94 -12.95
N VAL A 15 -12.89 -7.43 -12.27
CA VAL A 15 -13.38 -8.82 -12.42
C VAL A 15 -13.88 -9.06 -13.83
N GLU A 16 -14.68 -8.18 -14.40
CA GLU A 16 -15.18 -8.27 -15.78
C GLU A 16 -14.02 -8.41 -16.78
N LYS A 17 -12.96 -7.58 -16.64
CA LYS A 17 -11.77 -7.65 -17.51
C LYS A 17 -10.99 -8.96 -17.37
N ILE A 18 -10.99 -9.56 -16.19
CA ILE A 18 -10.43 -10.90 -15.99
C ILE A 18 -11.30 -11.94 -16.70
N MET A 19 -12.60 -11.91 -16.47
CA MET A 19 -13.55 -12.86 -17.04
C MET A 19 -13.62 -12.79 -18.57
N ASP A 20 -13.46 -11.60 -19.17
CA ASP A 20 -13.36 -11.39 -20.62
C ASP A 20 -12.20 -12.18 -21.28
N SER A 21 -11.24 -12.66 -20.49
CA SER A 21 -10.14 -13.49 -21.00
C SER A 21 -10.58 -14.90 -21.35
N PHE A 22 -11.75 -15.34 -20.92
CA PHE A 22 -12.20 -16.74 -21.03
C PHE A 22 -13.39 -16.89 -21.97
N THR A 23 -13.56 -18.09 -22.55
CA THR A 23 -14.60 -18.38 -23.55
C THR A 23 -15.40 -19.63 -23.25
N GLY A 24 -15.09 -20.34 -22.19
CA GLY A 24 -15.78 -21.56 -21.82
C GLY A 24 -14.89 -22.60 -21.14
N ILE A 25 -15.38 -23.80 -21.01
CA ILE A 25 -14.65 -24.95 -20.49
C ILE A 25 -14.14 -25.80 -21.66
N GLU A 26 -12.92 -26.33 -21.54
CA GLU A 26 -12.41 -27.29 -22.51
C GLU A 26 -13.17 -28.60 -22.37
N ASP A 27 -13.79 -29.03 -23.46
CA ASP A 27 -14.41 -30.36 -23.52
C ASP A 27 -13.29 -31.39 -23.56
N TYR A 28 -13.07 -32.08 -22.45
CA TYR A 28 -12.27 -33.31 -22.47
C TYR A 28 -12.99 -34.39 -23.25
N GLN A 29 -12.84 -34.39 -24.55
CA GLN A 29 -13.00 -35.63 -25.30
C GLN A 29 -11.73 -36.42 -25.05
N THR A 30 -11.90 -37.48 -24.27
CA THR A 30 -11.00 -38.64 -24.18
C THR A 30 -10.03 -38.72 -22.99
N TYR A 31 -10.08 -39.90 -22.49
CA TYR A 31 -9.11 -40.86 -21.99
C TYR A 31 -8.96 -41.07 -20.50
N ASP A 32 -9.47 -40.26 -19.60
CA ASP A 32 -9.56 -40.71 -18.23
C ASP A 32 -10.83 -40.16 -17.55
N ASN A 33 -11.91 -40.86 -17.72
CA ASN A 33 -13.19 -40.58 -17.09
C ASN A 33 -13.19 -40.77 -15.56
N TYR A 34 -12.07 -41.14 -14.96
CA TYR A 34 -11.84 -41.17 -13.51
C TYR A 34 -10.93 -40.08 -13.03
N GLY A 35 -10.32 -39.35 -13.92
CA GLY A 35 -9.45 -38.28 -13.57
C GLY A 35 -10.27 -37.08 -13.24
N ASN A 36 -10.83 -36.98 -12.11
CA ASN A 36 -10.63 -35.76 -11.43
C ASN A 36 -11.83 -35.11 -10.81
N GLU A 37 -12.47 -35.82 -9.93
CA GLU A 37 -13.25 -35.13 -8.90
C GLU A 37 -12.41 -34.20 -8.05
N PHE A 38 -11.08 -34.38 -7.99
CA PHE A 38 -10.13 -33.60 -7.19
C PHE A 38 -9.44 -32.47 -7.98
N SER A 39 -9.66 -32.32 -9.27
CA SER A 39 -9.06 -31.27 -10.09
C SER A 39 -10.08 -30.30 -10.64
N ASN A 40 -9.60 -29.07 -10.90
CA ASN A 40 -10.38 -28.06 -11.60
C ASN A 40 -10.71 -28.47 -13.03
N ASN A 41 -11.84 -28.00 -13.55
CA ASN A 41 -12.12 -27.94 -14.97
C ASN A 41 -11.05 -27.06 -15.66
N LEU A 42 -10.72 -27.35 -16.93
CA LEU A 42 -9.84 -26.46 -17.69
C LEU A 42 -10.65 -25.39 -18.40
N ILE A 43 -10.21 -24.15 -18.26
CA ILE A 43 -10.87 -22.99 -18.86
C ILE A 43 -10.25 -22.71 -20.23
N LYS A 44 -11.08 -22.54 -21.25
CA LYS A 44 -10.65 -22.04 -22.56
C LYS A 44 -10.32 -20.58 -22.48
N ASN A 45 -9.06 -20.25 -22.81
CA ASN A 45 -8.62 -18.86 -22.88
C ASN A 45 -8.85 -18.31 -24.28
N ARG A 46 -9.34 -17.08 -24.36
CA ARG A 46 -9.51 -16.32 -25.62
C ARG A 46 -8.17 -16.07 -26.31
N TYR A 47 -7.08 -16.00 -25.54
CA TYR A 47 -5.73 -15.70 -25.99
C TYR A 47 -4.88 -16.99 -26.00
N SER A 48 -4.79 -17.64 -27.14
CA SER A 48 -4.27 -19.01 -27.33
C SER A 48 -2.84 -19.25 -26.80
N ASN A 49 -2.04 -18.21 -26.63
CA ASN A 49 -0.63 -18.36 -26.25
C ASN A 49 -0.29 -17.91 -24.82
N ASN A 50 -1.25 -17.36 -24.07
CA ASN A 50 -0.97 -16.90 -22.70
C ASN A 50 -2.24 -16.77 -21.88
N SER A 51 -2.50 -17.76 -21.02
CA SER A 51 -3.63 -17.75 -20.08
C SER A 51 -3.42 -16.82 -18.88
N ASN A 52 -2.19 -16.34 -18.66
CA ASN A 52 -1.84 -15.55 -17.50
C ASN A 52 -2.35 -14.11 -17.60
N ILE A 53 -2.68 -13.52 -16.46
CA ILE A 53 -3.36 -12.22 -16.36
C ILE A 53 -2.62 -11.32 -15.37
N ASP A 54 -2.51 -10.05 -15.70
CA ASP A 54 -2.01 -9.00 -14.83
C ASP A 54 -3.11 -7.99 -14.51
N VAL A 55 -3.32 -7.76 -13.22
CA VAL A 55 -4.28 -6.79 -12.68
C VAL A 55 -3.50 -5.76 -11.88
N LYS A 56 -3.35 -4.57 -12.45
CA LYS A 56 -2.69 -3.46 -11.76
C LYS A 56 -3.74 -2.64 -11.03
N MET A 57 -3.64 -2.61 -9.73
CA MET A 57 -4.53 -1.82 -8.86
C MET A 57 -3.72 -1.18 -7.76
N GLU A 58 -4.01 0.08 -7.49
CA GLU A 58 -3.33 0.84 -6.45
C GLU A 58 -3.57 0.26 -5.05
N THR A 59 -2.66 0.57 -4.13
CA THR A 59 -2.79 0.15 -2.74
C THR A 59 -4.02 0.80 -2.12
N GLY A 60 -4.83 0.01 -1.42
CA GLY A 60 -6.06 0.51 -0.77
C GLY A 60 -7.32 0.43 -1.62
N THR A 61 -7.24 0.11 -2.92
CA THR A 61 -8.40 0.02 -3.82
C THR A 61 -9.13 -1.34 -3.78
N GLY A 62 -8.70 -2.27 -2.92
CA GLY A 62 -9.43 -3.53 -2.67
C GLY A 62 -8.99 -4.73 -3.51
N LYS A 63 -7.68 -4.88 -3.82
CA LYS A 63 -7.14 -6.07 -4.53
C LYS A 63 -7.65 -7.39 -3.97
N THR A 64 -7.65 -7.54 -2.63
CA THR A 64 -8.13 -8.76 -1.95
C THR A 64 -9.60 -9.04 -2.22
N TYR A 65 -10.43 -8.00 -2.27
CA TYR A 65 -11.83 -8.12 -2.64
C TYR A 65 -11.97 -8.61 -4.08
N VAL A 66 -11.21 -8.02 -5.02
CA VAL A 66 -11.27 -8.36 -6.44
C VAL A 66 -10.88 -9.82 -6.69
N TYR A 67 -9.77 -10.31 -6.12
CA TYR A 67 -9.42 -11.71 -6.33
C TYR A 67 -10.38 -12.67 -5.61
N THR A 68 -10.98 -12.27 -4.50
CA THR A 68 -12.03 -13.07 -3.85
C THR A 68 -13.27 -13.18 -4.73
N LYS A 69 -13.73 -12.05 -5.28
CA LYS A 69 -14.86 -12.03 -6.22
C LYS A 69 -14.53 -12.80 -7.50
N MET A 70 -13.31 -12.66 -8.05
CA MET A 70 -12.84 -13.45 -9.19
C MET A 70 -12.94 -14.96 -8.93
N MET A 71 -12.54 -15.43 -7.74
CA MET A 71 -12.66 -16.86 -7.39
C MET A 71 -14.11 -17.31 -7.42
N LEU A 72 -15.02 -16.49 -6.91
CA LEU A 72 -16.46 -16.79 -6.89
C LEU A 72 -17.07 -16.76 -8.30
N GLU A 73 -16.70 -15.81 -9.15
CA GLU A 73 -17.15 -15.75 -10.55
C GLU A 73 -16.61 -16.95 -11.37
N LEU A 74 -15.33 -17.30 -11.22
CA LEU A 74 -14.74 -18.47 -11.86
C LEU A 74 -15.39 -19.76 -11.39
N HIS A 75 -15.78 -19.83 -10.12
CA HIS A 75 -16.54 -20.96 -9.59
C HIS A 75 -17.94 -21.05 -10.19
N LYS A 76 -18.66 -19.94 -10.20
CA LYS A 76 -20.01 -19.84 -10.74
C LYS A 76 -20.09 -20.18 -12.23
N GLU A 77 -19.18 -19.60 -13.03
CA GLU A 77 -19.23 -19.72 -14.50
C GLU A 77 -18.58 -21.01 -15.01
N TYR A 78 -17.51 -21.48 -14.36
CA TYR A 78 -16.67 -22.57 -14.87
C TYR A 78 -16.47 -23.74 -13.89
N GLY A 79 -17.05 -23.68 -12.70
CA GLY A 79 -16.89 -24.72 -11.68
C GLY A 79 -15.48 -24.83 -11.11
N ILE A 80 -14.67 -23.77 -11.19
CA ILE A 80 -13.33 -23.75 -10.61
C ILE A 80 -13.44 -23.66 -9.10
N PHE A 81 -12.82 -24.58 -8.39
CA PHE A 81 -12.94 -24.65 -6.93
C PHE A 81 -11.60 -24.71 -6.18
N LYS A 82 -10.46 -24.84 -6.88
CA LYS A 82 -9.12 -24.88 -6.26
C LYS A 82 -8.26 -23.72 -6.69
N PHE A 83 -7.86 -22.91 -5.70
CA PHE A 83 -7.03 -21.73 -5.88
C PHE A 83 -5.81 -21.77 -4.96
N VAL A 84 -4.64 -21.45 -5.48
CA VAL A 84 -3.43 -21.29 -4.69
C VAL A 84 -3.04 -19.81 -4.65
N ILE A 85 -3.18 -19.19 -3.48
CA ILE A 85 -2.78 -17.78 -3.28
C ILE A 85 -1.37 -17.77 -2.72
N VAL A 86 -0.44 -17.20 -3.48
CA VAL A 86 0.98 -17.06 -3.09
C VAL A 86 1.27 -15.64 -2.72
N VAL A 87 1.77 -15.45 -1.51
CA VAL A 87 2.10 -14.14 -0.95
C VAL A 87 3.58 -14.06 -0.57
N PRO A 88 4.20 -12.87 -0.58
CA PRO A 88 5.64 -12.74 -0.30
C PRO A 88 5.98 -12.89 1.19
N SER A 89 5.07 -12.53 2.10
CA SER A 89 5.36 -12.46 3.53
C SER A 89 4.25 -13.05 4.42
N PRO A 90 4.59 -13.45 5.66
CA PRO A 90 3.62 -13.90 6.64
C PRO A 90 2.56 -12.84 6.99
N ALA A 91 2.93 -11.57 6.97
CA ALA A 91 2.01 -10.48 7.30
C ALA A 91 0.91 -10.32 6.23
N ILE A 92 1.26 -10.37 4.94
CA ILE A 92 0.29 -10.36 3.85
C ILE A 92 -0.58 -11.63 3.90
N LYS A 93 0.02 -12.77 4.23
CA LYS A 93 -0.70 -14.02 4.44
C LYS A 93 -1.79 -13.90 5.50
N GLU A 94 -1.46 -13.32 6.66
CA GLU A 94 -2.44 -13.13 7.74
C GLU A 94 -3.52 -12.12 7.36
N GLY A 95 -3.18 -11.05 6.65
CA GLY A 95 -4.14 -10.08 6.12
C GLY A 95 -5.14 -10.71 5.14
N ALA A 96 -4.66 -11.48 4.17
CA ALA A 96 -5.49 -12.20 3.21
C ALA A 96 -6.37 -13.24 3.91
N LYS A 97 -5.81 -14.02 4.85
CA LYS A 97 -6.56 -14.99 5.66
C LYS A 97 -7.68 -14.30 6.43
N SER A 98 -7.34 -13.22 7.14
CA SER A 98 -8.32 -12.46 7.93
C SER A 98 -9.47 -11.96 7.06
N PHE A 99 -9.20 -11.44 5.87
CA PHE A 99 -10.24 -11.01 4.94
C PHE A 99 -11.13 -12.17 4.49
N LEU A 100 -10.54 -13.27 4.03
CA LEU A 100 -11.28 -14.43 3.49
C LEU A 100 -12.12 -15.15 4.56
N THR A 101 -11.69 -15.11 5.84
CA THR A 101 -12.38 -15.82 6.94
C THR A 101 -13.29 -14.91 7.77
N ASN A 102 -13.25 -13.58 7.55
CA ASN A 102 -14.07 -12.64 8.28
C ASN A 102 -15.55 -12.86 8.04
N LEU A 103 -16.35 -12.81 9.10
CA LEU A 103 -17.80 -13.05 9.03
C LEU A 103 -18.51 -12.00 8.15
N SER A 104 -18.06 -10.75 8.16
CA SER A 104 -18.63 -9.68 7.31
C SER A 104 -18.37 -9.98 5.82
N THR A 105 -17.17 -10.44 5.47
CA THR A 105 -16.82 -10.86 4.12
C THR A 105 -17.66 -12.06 3.66
N LYS A 106 -17.78 -13.07 4.51
CA LYS A 106 -18.60 -14.24 4.21
C LYS A 106 -20.06 -13.87 3.95
N ARG A 107 -20.68 -13.07 4.81
CA ARG A 107 -22.07 -12.61 4.65
C ARG A 107 -22.26 -11.80 3.36
N HIS A 108 -21.35 -10.86 3.09
CA HIS A 108 -21.41 -10.04 1.89
C HIS A 108 -21.41 -10.89 0.61
N PHE A 109 -20.51 -11.86 0.50
CA PHE A 109 -20.47 -12.73 -0.66
C PHE A 109 -21.58 -13.79 -0.69
N GLN A 110 -22.08 -14.22 0.47
CA GLN A 110 -23.26 -15.09 0.53
C GLN A 110 -24.52 -14.40 0.02
N GLU A 111 -24.69 -13.11 0.25
CA GLU A 111 -25.80 -12.33 -0.32
C GLU A 111 -25.75 -12.27 -1.86
N ILE A 112 -24.56 -12.30 -2.46
CA ILE A 112 -24.35 -12.21 -3.91
C ILE A 112 -24.36 -13.60 -4.58
N TYR A 113 -23.69 -14.59 -3.97
CA TYR A 113 -23.42 -15.91 -4.56
C TYR A 113 -24.15 -17.07 -3.86
N GLY A 114 -25.06 -16.79 -2.92
CA GLY A 114 -25.76 -17.81 -2.17
C GLY A 114 -24.86 -18.59 -1.19
N ASN A 115 -25.09 -19.88 -1.03
CA ASN A 115 -24.41 -20.69 -0.02
C ASN A 115 -23.02 -21.18 -0.45
N VAL A 116 -22.30 -20.45 -1.28
CA VAL A 116 -20.92 -20.79 -1.64
C VAL A 116 -19.98 -20.40 -0.48
N GLU A 117 -19.21 -21.36 -0.01
CA GLU A 117 -18.24 -21.16 1.07
C GLU A 117 -16.80 -21.23 0.57
N ILE A 118 -15.96 -20.33 1.07
CA ILE A 118 -14.51 -20.34 0.82
C ILE A 118 -13.83 -20.95 2.05
N GLU A 119 -13.23 -22.12 1.85
CA GLU A 119 -12.40 -22.79 2.85
C GLU A 119 -10.93 -22.44 2.66
N VAL A 120 -10.32 -21.87 3.68
CA VAL A 120 -8.93 -21.36 3.62
C VAL A 120 -7.98 -22.31 4.34
N ASN A 121 -7.18 -23.01 3.56
CA ASN A 121 -6.13 -23.88 4.04
C ASN A 121 -4.80 -23.12 4.12
N THR A 122 -4.20 -23.03 5.30
CA THR A 122 -2.91 -22.35 5.50
C THR A 122 -1.86 -23.32 6.02
N ILE A 123 -0.66 -23.27 5.42
CA ILE A 123 0.45 -24.13 5.80
C ILE A 123 1.59 -23.30 6.36
N ASN A 124 2.16 -23.75 7.48
CA ASN A 124 3.33 -23.18 8.13
C ASN A 124 4.43 -24.22 8.30
N LYS A 125 5.65 -23.78 8.55
CA LYS A 125 6.79 -24.69 8.71
C LYS A 125 6.60 -25.70 9.86
N GLY A 126 5.97 -25.28 10.95
CA GLY A 126 5.69 -26.14 12.11
C GLY A 126 4.71 -27.26 11.86
N ASP A 127 3.84 -27.12 10.85
CA ASP A 127 2.81 -28.12 10.55
C ASP A 127 3.37 -29.43 9.99
N PHE A 128 4.64 -29.42 9.52
CA PHE A 128 5.38 -30.60 9.07
C PHE A 128 6.20 -31.28 10.17
N ASN A 129 6.15 -30.81 11.41
CA ASN A 129 6.88 -31.38 12.53
C ASN A 129 6.06 -32.52 13.16
N ASN A 130 6.41 -33.76 12.84
CA ASN A 130 5.76 -34.93 13.40
C ASN A 130 6.40 -35.33 14.76
N ARG A 131 5.60 -35.32 15.82
CA ARG A 131 6.03 -35.74 17.17
C ARG A 131 6.22 -37.25 17.32
N SER A 132 5.76 -38.06 16.36
CA SER A 132 5.74 -39.53 16.43
C SER A 132 6.76 -40.24 15.55
N GLY A 133 7.70 -39.50 14.93
CA GLY A 133 8.68 -40.08 14.02
C GLY A 133 8.13 -40.47 12.63
N ARG A 134 6.80 -40.44 12.42
CA ARG A 134 6.18 -40.63 11.11
C ARG A 134 6.14 -39.31 10.36
N LYS A 135 6.42 -39.33 9.06
CA LYS A 135 6.38 -38.16 8.18
C LYS A 135 5.03 -38.12 7.46
N SER A 136 4.06 -37.42 8.05
CA SER A 136 2.75 -37.20 7.44
C SER A 136 2.63 -35.82 6.83
N PHE A 137 1.69 -35.67 5.88
CA PHE A 137 1.34 -34.36 5.35
C PHE A 137 0.53 -33.57 6.37
N PRO A 138 0.67 -32.20 6.37
CA PRO A 138 -0.25 -31.37 7.14
C PRO A 138 -1.70 -31.61 6.72
N PRO A 139 -2.64 -31.74 7.67
CA PRO A 139 -4.06 -31.95 7.35
C PRO A 139 -4.63 -30.90 6.37
N GLN A 140 -4.21 -29.66 6.50
CA GLN A 140 -4.65 -28.57 5.62
C GLN A 140 -4.20 -28.77 4.16
N LEU A 141 -3.04 -29.39 3.95
CA LEU A 141 -2.57 -29.73 2.60
C LEU A 141 -3.38 -30.86 2.01
N SER A 142 -3.61 -31.92 2.77
CA SER A 142 -4.44 -33.05 2.37
C SER A 142 -5.88 -32.61 2.10
N ASN A 143 -6.46 -31.80 2.98
CA ASN A 143 -7.82 -31.26 2.79
C ASN A 143 -7.93 -30.46 1.47
N PHE A 144 -6.97 -29.62 1.16
CA PHE A 144 -6.97 -28.88 -0.11
C PHE A 144 -6.85 -29.82 -1.32
N ILE A 145 -5.92 -30.77 -1.28
CA ILE A 145 -5.62 -31.64 -2.43
C ILE A 145 -6.73 -32.65 -2.66
N GLU A 146 -7.27 -33.28 -1.60
CA GLU A 146 -8.22 -34.35 -1.64
C GLU A 146 -9.69 -33.89 -1.56
N SER A 147 -9.94 -32.57 -1.51
CA SER A 147 -11.31 -32.05 -1.64
C SER A 147 -11.86 -32.31 -3.03
N SER A 148 -13.11 -32.78 -3.08
CA SER A 148 -13.79 -33.15 -4.31
C SER A 148 -14.74 -32.08 -4.82
N LYS A 149 -14.82 -31.90 -6.15
CA LYS A 149 -15.79 -30.99 -6.81
C LYS A 149 -17.26 -31.45 -6.64
N ILE A 150 -17.50 -32.64 -6.11
CA ILE A 150 -18.85 -33.10 -5.76
C ILE A 150 -19.50 -32.17 -4.73
N HIS A 151 -18.67 -31.54 -3.86
CA HIS A 151 -19.13 -30.49 -2.96
C HIS A 151 -19.22 -29.16 -3.72
N SER A 152 -20.19 -29.02 -4.60
CA SER A 152 -20.36 -27.93 -5.55
C SER A 152 -20.45 -26.52 -4.92
N ASN A 153 -20.63 -26.43 -3.61
CA ASN A 153 -20.77 -25.16 -2.88
C ASN A 153 -19.48 -24.74 -2.12
N GLN A 154 -18.36 -25.44 -2.35
CA GLN A 154 -17.11 -25.14 -1.65
C GLN A 154 -15.99 -24.75 -2.61
N ILE A 155 -15.38 -23.61 -2.32
CA ILE A 155 -14.15 -23.18 -2.95
C ILE A 155 -13.00 -23.46 -1.97
N GLN A 156 -11.98 -24.16 -2.43
CA GLN A 156 -10.79 -24.48 -1.66
C GLN A 156 -9.66 -23.51 -2.00
N VAL A 157 -9.13 -22.84 -1.00
CA VAL A 157 -8.01 -21.91 -1.13
C VAL A 157 -6.83 -22.43 -0.33
N LEU A 158 -5.69 -22.65 -1.00
CA LEU A 158 -4.40 -22.84 -0.34
C LEU A 158 -3.67 -21.50 -0.28
N LEU A 159 -3.58 -20.93 0.91
CA LEU A 159 -2.89 -19.67 1.15
C LEU A 159 -1.49 -19.94 1.72
N ILE A 160 -0.46 -19.68 0.92
CA ILE A 160 0.92 -20.05 1.21
C ILE A 160 1.90 -18.89 0.94
N ASN A 161 2.94 -18.76 1.75
CA ASN A 161 4.03 -17.84 1.44
C ASN A 161 5.10 -18.51 0.55
N ALA A 162 5.81 -17.68 -0.22
CA ALA A 162 6.83 -18.17 -1.14
C ALA A 162 7.94 -18.99 -0.46
N GLY A 163 8.35 -18.63 0.75
CA GLY A 163 9.36 -19.35 1.50
C GLY A 163 8.92 -20.78 1.87
N MET A 164 7.63 -20.94 2.21
CA MET A 164 7.07 -22.25 2.50
C MET A 164 6.92 -23.09 1.24
N LEU A 165 6.42 -22.51 0.16
CA LEU A 165 6.30 -23.19 -1.13
C LEU A 165 7.66 -23.70 -1.64
N ASN A 166 8.73 -22.95 -1.42
CA ASN A 166 10.11 -23.29 -1.78
C ASN A 166 10.80 -24.25 -0.79
N SER A 167 10.14 -24.58 0.32
CA SER A 167 10.77 -25.42 1.36
C SER A 167 10.99 -26.84 0.87
N SER A 168 12.01 -27.51 1.46
CA SER A 168 12.26 -28.92 1.19
C SER A 168 11.05 -29.82 1.55
N ASN A 169 10.22 -29.37 2.46
CA ASN A 169 9.00 -30.13 2.84
C ASN A 169 7.99 -30.22 1.70
N MET A 170 7.97 -29.26 0.78
CA MET A 170 7.08 -29.30 -0.38
C MET A 170 7.63 -30.17 -1.54
N THR A 171 8.92 -30.46 -1.54
CA THR A 171 9.59 -31.18 -2.63
C THR A 171 10.09 -32.56 -2.25
N LYS A 172 10.00 -32.95 -0.97
CA LYS A 172 10.38 -34.28 -0.49
C LYS A 172 9.43 -35.36 -0.97
N VAL A 173 9.97 -36.58 -1.09
CA VAL A 173 9.25 -37.79 -1.47
C VAL A 173 9.27 -38.85 -0.38
N ASP A 174 9.80 -38.52 0.82
CA ASP A 174 10.02 -39.44 1.92
C ASP A 174 8.90 -39.41 2.97
N TYR A 175 7.68 -39.15 2.54
CA TYR A 175 6.49 -39.23 3.38
C TYR A 175 5.97 -40.67 3.49
N ASP A 176 5.47 -41.01 4.66
CA ASP A 176 4.87 -42.33 4.93
C ASP A 176 3.44 -42.47 4.37
N GLN A 177 2.94 -41.43 3.72
CA GLN A 177 1.61 -41.34 3.14
C GLN A 177 1.70 -40.85 1.68
N THR A 178 0.70 -41.15 0.90
CA THR A 178 0.48 -40.64 -0.45
C THR A 178 -0.75 -39.71 -0.48
N LEU A 179 -0.73 -38.72 -1.34
CA LEU A 179 -1.84 -37.84 -1.65
C LEU A 179 -2.50 -38.33 -2.95
N LEU A 180 -3.82 -38.27 -3.04
CA LEU A 180 -4.58 -38.79 -4.19
C LEU A 180 -4.20 -40.25 -4.55
N SER A 181 -3.82 -41.04 -3.56
CA SER A 181 -3.35 -42.44 -3.64
C SER A 181 -2.00 -42.65 -4.34
N ASP A 182 -1.49 -41.70 -5.12
CA ASP A 182 -0.33 -41.89 -6.01
C ASP A 182 0.86 -40.94 -5.72
N TYR A 183 0.62 -39.79 -5.13
CA TYR A 183 1.63 -38.74 -5.00
C TYR A 183 2.30 -38.73 -3.62
N SER A 184 3.59 -39.00 -3.57
CA SER A 184 4.42 -38.85 -2.35
C SER A 184 5.05 -37.45 -2.24
N ASN A 185 4.87 -36.59 -3.26
CA ASN A 185 5.43 -35.24 -3.35
C ASN A 185 4.31 -34.20 -3.35
N PRO A 186 4.29 -33.25 -2.38
CA PRO A 186 3.25 -32.20 -2.32
C PRO A 186 3.12 -31.35 -3.59
N ILE A 187 4.23 -31.00 -4.25
CA ILE A 187 4.20 -30.20 -5.49
C ILE A 187 3.50 -30.96 -6.61
N GLU A 188 3.82 -32.26 -6.80
CA GLU A 188 3.19 -33.07 -7.84
C GLU A 188 1.69 -33.30 -7.55
N ALA A 189 1.34 -33.50 -6.29
CA ALA A 189 -0.07 -33.61 -5.92
C ALA A 189 -0.85 -32.29 -6.15
N LEU A 190 -0.24 -31.14 -5.85
CA LEU A 190 -0.82 -29.82 -6.15
C LEU A 190 -0.99 -29.61 -7.66
N LYS A 191 0.02 -29.97 -8.46
CA LYS A 191 -0.03 -29.91 -9.93
C LYS A 191 -1.20 -30.75 -10.49
N ALA A 192 -1.44 -31.96 -9.93
CA ALA A 192 -2.54 -32.82 -10.34
C ALA A 192 -3.92 -32.16 -10.14
N THR A 193 -4.04 -31.23 -9.18
CA THR A 193 -5.31 -30.50 -8.96
C THR A 193 -5.60 -29.41 -9.98
N LYS A 194 -4.69 -29.11 -10.88
CA LYS A 194 -4.79 -28.06 -11.92
C LYS A 194 -5.28 -26.71 -11.36
N PRO A 195 -4.57 -26.15 -10.36
CA PRO A 195 -5.05 -25.00 -9.63
C PRO A 195 -5.01 -23.73 -10.48
N VAL A 196 -5.78 -22.72 -10.09
CA VAL A 196 -5.56 -21.34 -10.48
C VAL A 196 -4.63 -20.71 -9.46
N ALA A 197 -3.50 -20.17 -9.89
CA ALA A 197 -2.57 -19.49 -9.01
C ALA A 197 -2.85 -17.99 -8.99
N ILE A 198 -2.89 -17.42 -7.79
CA ILE A 198 -3.03 -15.99 -7.55
C ILE A 198 -1.73 -15.53 -6.88
N ILE A 199 -1.08 -14.51 -7.44
CA ILE A 199 0.11 -13.88 -6.87
C ILE A 199 -0.27 -12.49 -6.37
N ASP A 200 -0.19 -12.26 -5.07
CA ASP A 200 -0.31 -10.93 -4.50
C ASP A 200 1.08 -10.29 -4.35
N GLU A 201 1.20 -9.00 -4.68
CA GLU A 201 2.44 -8.23 -4.73
C GLU A 201 3.49 -8.81 -5.71
N PRO A 202 3.20 -8.85 -7.03
CA PRO A 202 4.01 -9.52 -8.05
C PRO A 202 5.44 -8.98 -8.18
N HIS A 203 5.72 -7.73 -7.76
CA HIS A 203 7.07 -7.17 -7.76
C HIS A 203 8.07 -7.96 -6.90
N ARG A 204 7.57 -8.76 -5.94
CA ARG A 204 8.36 -9.70 -5.11
C ARG A 204 8.63 -11.04 -5.81
N PHE A 205 8.02 -11.26 -6.97
CA PHE A 205 8.09 -12.50 -7.73
C PHE A 205 8.56 -12.28 -9.18
N PRO A 206 9.79 -11.73 -9.41
CA PRO A 206 10.34 -11.64 -10.75
C PRO A 206 10.45 -13.03 -11.38
N ARG A 207 10.12 -13.16 -12.66
CA ARG A 207 10.05 -14.46 -13.35
C ARG A 207 11.40 -15.20 -13.42
N ASP A 208 12.50 -14.49 -13.36
CA ASP A 208 13.86 -15.06 -13.32
C ASP A 208 14.24 -15.62 -11.93
N LYS A 209 13.41 -15.43 -10.92
CA LYS A 209 13.72 -15.82 -9.54
C LYS A 209 13.05 -17.14 -9.15
N LYS A 210 13.72 -17.84 -8.23
CA LYS A 210 13.29 -19.14 -7.70
C LYS A 210 11.84 -19.14 -7.20
N ASN A 211 11.40 -18.07 -6.54
CA ASN A 211 10.03 -17.99 -6.01
C ASN A 211 8.98 -18.12 -7.10
N TYR A 212 9.16 -17.42 -8.21
CA TYR A 212 8.25 -17.52 -9.34
C TYR A 212 8.34 -18.88 -10.04
N GLN A 213 9.56 -19.36 -10.29
CA GLN A 213 9.80 -20.67 -10.92
C GLN A 213 9.17 -21.84 -10.13
N THR A 214 9.07 -21.71 -8.80
CA THR A 214 8.39 -22.75 -8.00
C THR A 214 6.87 -22.69 -8.17
N ILE A 215 6.29 -21.50 -8.40
CA ILE A 215 4.86 -21.39 -8.75
C ILE A 215 4.61 -22.04 -10.11
N GLU A 216 5.49 -21.84 -11.09
CA GLU A 216 5.39 -22.50 -12.41
C GLU A 216 5.45 -24.03 -12.31
N LYS A 217 6.18 -24.59 -11.33
CA LYS A 217 6.23 -26.06 -11.11
C LYS A 217 4.87 -26.66 -10.67
N LEU A 218 3.96 -25.85 -10.14
CA LEU A 218 2.59 -26.29 -9.87
C LEU A 218 1.80 -26.48 -11.18
N GLU A 219 2.34 -26.08 -12.31
CA GLU A 219 1.67 -26.06 -13.62
C GLU A 219 0.20 -25.57 -13.50
N PRO A 220 -0.01 -24.40 -12.91
CA PRO A 220 -1.35 -23.87 -12.77
C PRO A 220 -1.95 -23.62 -14.17
N GLN A 221 -3.23 -23.84 -14.34
CA GLN A 221 -3.89 -23.57 -15.62
C GLN A 221 -3.83 -22.08 -16.01
N MET A 222 -3.72 -21.21 -15.03
CA MET A 222 -3.42 -19.78 -15.19
C MET A 222 -2.78 -19.19 -13.93
N ILE A 223 -2.05 -18.10 -14.11
CA ILE A 223 -1.53 -17.27 -13.04
C ILE A 223 -2.15 -15.87 -13.17
N VAL A 224 -2.81 -15.41 -12.11
CA VAL A 224 -3.34 -14.04 -12.03
C VAL A 224 -2.52 -13.27 -11.01
N ARG A 225 -1.87 -12.17 -11.44
CA ARG A 225 -1.06 -11.33 -10.58
C ARG A 225 -1.80 -10.05 -10.23
N PHE A 226 -1.90 -9.76 -8.94
CA PHE A 226 -2.50 -8.54 -8.39
C PHE A 226 -1.46 -7.68 -7.69
N GLY A 227 -1.28 -6.45 -8.11
CA GLY A 227 -0.34 -5.53 -7.49
C GLY A 227 -0.47 -4.10 -7.97
N ALA A 228 0.01 -3.15 -7.17
CA ALA A 228 0.22 -1.77 -7.60
C ALA A 228 1.50 -1.65 -8.43
N THR A 229 2.52 -2.46 -8.09
CA THR A 229 3.81 -2.49 -8.75
C THR A 229 4.13 -3.86 -9.33
N PHE A 230 4.82 -3.88 -10.46
CA PHE A 230 5.22 -5.09 -11.18
C PHE A 230 6.74 -5.17 -11.34
N PRO A 231 7.32 -6.37 -11.51
CA PRO A 231 8.74 -6.51 -11.77
C PRO A 231 9.16 -5.75 -13.01
N GLU A 232 10.44 -5.39 -13.08
CA GLU A 232 11.05 -4.78 -14.24
C GLU A 232 12.05 -5.74 -14.87
N VAL A 233 12.06 -5.77 -16.19
CA VAL A 233 13.03 -6.56 -16.98
C VAL A 233 13.89 -5.61 -17.77
N LYS A 234 15.21 -5.85 -17.69
CA LYS A 234 16.20 -5.11 -18.44
C LYS A 234 16.21 -5.59 -19.89
N LYS A 235 15.86 -4.72 -20.84
CA LYS A 235 16.04 -4.96 -22.28
C LYS A 235 17.23 -4.16 -22.82
N GLY A 236 18.09 -4.85 -23.59
CA GLY A 236 19.28 -4.26 -24.18
C GLY A 236 20.54 -4.42 -23.31
N LYS A 237 21.69 -3.98 -23.85
CA LYS A 237 23.01 -4.10 -23.21
C LYS A 237 23.68 -2.73 -23.04
N GLY A 238 24.50 -2.58 -21.99
CA GLY A 238 25.30 -1.38 -21.74
C GLY A 238 24.45 -0.14 -21.48
N LYS A 239 24.87 1.01 -22.01
CA LYS A 239 24.22 2.32 -21.83
C LYS A 239 22.87 2.46 -22.57
N LYS A 240 22.53 1.55 -23.48
CA LYS A 240 21.26 1.51 -24.22
C LYS A 240 20.23 0.57 -23.56
N ALA A 241 20.51 0.05 -22.39
CA ALA A 241 19.58 -0.81 -21.67
C ALA A 241 18.40 0.03 -21.13
N ILE A 242 17.19 -0.42 -21.41
CA ILE A 242 15.95 0.15 -20.85
C ILE A 242 15.32 -0.86 -19.90
N TYR A 243 14.64 -0.36 -18.90
CA TYR A 243 13.85 -1.19 -17.98
C TYR A 243 12.39 -1.05 -18.36
N ILE A 244 11.72 -2.18 -18.56
CA ILE A 244 10.29 -2.23 -18.88
C ILE A 244 9.57 -3.09 -17.86
N LYS A 245 8.32 -2.77 -17.59
CA LYS A 245 7.47 -3.59 -16.71
C LYS A 245 7.24 -4.97 -17.33
N ASP A 246 7.36 -5.99 -16.51
CA ASP A 246 7.23 -7.38 -16.90
C ASP A 246 5.78 -7.85 -16.83
N TYR A 247 4.98 -7.44 -17.81
CA TYR A 247 3.60 -7.93 -17.96
C TYR A 247 3.57 -9.16 -18.87
N TYR A 248 2.63 -10.09 -18.60
CA TYR A 248 2.44 -11.30 -19.42
C TYR A 248 2.06 -10.97 -20.86
N ARG A 249 1.20 -9.99 -21.05
CA ARG A 249 0.65 -9.60 -22.35
C ARG A 249 1.07 -8.19 -22.78
N GLY A 250 2.24 -7.74 -22.31
CA GLY A 250 2.80 -6.42 -22.63
C GLY A 250 2.16 -5.25 -21.87
N LYS A 251 0.90 -5.39 -21.44
CA LYS A 251 0.18 -4.45 -20.57
C LYS A 251 -0.73 -5.25 -19.61
N PRO A 252 -1.13 -4.65 -18.47
CA PRO A 252 -2.12 -5.29 -17.59
C PRO A 252 -3.48 -5.36 -18.29
N GLN A 253 -4.28 -6.35 -17.94
CA GLN A 253 -5.63 -6.52 -18.47
C GLN A 253 -6.61 -5.56 -17.81
N PHE A 254 -6.34 -5.18 -16.58
CA PHE A 254 -6.99 -4.07 -15.88
C PHE A 254 -5.92 -3.20 -15.23
N GLU A 255 -6.07 -1.89 -15.33
CA GLU A 255 -5.18 -0.93 -14.71
C GLU A 255 -6.00 0.16 -14.01
N LEU A 256 -5.71 0.32 -12.72
CA LEU A 256 -6.15 1.43 -11.89
C LEU A 256 -4.91 1.98 -11.20
N ASN A 257 -4.34 3.02 -11.77
CA ASN A 257 -3.13 3.66 -11.26
C ASN A 257 -3.45 4.64 -10.11
N ALA A 258 -2.42 5.24 -9.50
CA ALA A 258 -2.57 6.18 -8.41
C ALA A 258 -3.41 7.39 -8.82
N VAL A 259 -3.18 7.93 -10.02
CA VAL A 259 -3.89 9.10 -10.56
C VAL A 259 -5.37 8.81 -10.72
N ASP A 260 -5.71 7.70 -11.38
CA ASP A 260 -7.10 7.30 -11.57
C ASP A 260 -7.81 7.05 -10.24
N SER A 261 -7.10 6.45 -9.27
CA SER A 261 -7.62 6.22 -7.93
C SER A 261 -7.92 7.51 -7.19
N PHE A 262 -7.04 8.53 -7.32
CA PHE A 262 -7.26 9.85 -6.75
C PHE A 262 -8.41 10.58 -7.43
N ASN A 263 -8.46 10.56 -8.75
CA ASN A 263 -9.49 11.25 -9.54
C ASN A 263 -10.88 10.69 -9.29
N GLN A 264 -10.97 9.36 -9.16
CA GLN A 264 -12.23 8.69 -8.85
C GLN A 264 -12.61 8.79 -7.37
N GLY A 265 -11.80 9.48 -6.55
CA GLY A 265 -12.08 9.63 -5.12
C GLY A 265 -12.01 8.31 -4.32
N LEU A 266 -11.28 7.31 -4.82
CA LEU A 266 -11.19 5.98 -4.19
C LEU A 266 -10.18 5.91 -3.05
N VAL A 267 -9.35 6.94 -2.91
CA VAL A 267 -8.32 7.05 -1.88
C VAL A 267 -8.28 8.47 -1.32
N LYS A 268 -7.65 8.63 -0.13
CA LYS A 268 -7.40 9.96 0.46
C LYS A 268 -6.49 10.80 -0.43
N GLY A 269 -6.64 12.12 -0.36
CA GLY A 269 -5.61 13.06 -0.82
C GLY A 269 -4.33 12.94 0.02
N ILE A 270 -3.23 13.54 -0.44
CA ILE A 270 -1.95 13.52 0.28
C ILE A 270 -1.47 14.95 0.47
N ASP A 271 -1.06 15.25 1.71
CA ASP A 271 -0.30 16.44 2.07
C ASP A 271 1.08 16.00 2.55
N ILE A 272 2.15 16.55 1.98
CA ILE A 272 3.52 16.17 2.31
C ILE A 272 4.16 17.30 3.12
N TYR A 273 4.71 16.94 4.27
CA TYR A 273 5.37 17.85 5.19
C TYR A 273 6.80 17.40 5.45
N TYR A 274 7.71 18.34 5.52
CA TYR A 274 9.09 18.11 5.98
C TYR A 274 9.64 19.36 6.65
N PRO A 275 10.31 19.24 7.80
CA PRO A 275 10.99 20.35 8.42
C PRO A 275 12.14 20.83 7.54
N ASN A 276 12.26 22.14 7.34
CA ASN A 276 13.37 22.71 6.58
C ASN A 276 14.68 22.59 7.35
N LEU A 277 15.75 22.31 6.64
CA LEU A 277 17.11 22.46 7.16
C LEU A 277 17.56 23.93 7.05
N THR A 278 18.40 24.35 7.97
CA THR A 278 19.11 25.63 7.79
C THR A 278 19.98 25.57 6.54
N PRO A 279 20.29 26.73 5.91
CA PRO A 279 21.16 26.75 4.72
C PRO A 279 22.54 26.11 4.94
N GLU A 280 23.06 26.17 6.18
CA GLU A 280 24.30 25.49 6.56
C GLU A 280 24.17 24.00 6.65
N GLN A 281 23.09 23.50 7.26
CA GLN A 281 22.77 22.07 7.36
C GLN A 281 22.50 21.47 5.97
N ALA A 282 21.79 22.16 5.10
CA ALA A 282 21.51 21.70 3.74
C ALA A 282 22.77 21.62 2.86
N LYS A 283 23.78 22.48 3.13
CA LYS A 283 25.09 22.44 2.47
C LYS A 283 26.00 21.35 3.03
N ASN A 284 25.76 20.86 4.24
CA ASN A 284 26.52 19.77 4.86
C ASN A 284 26.09 18.43 4.29
N ARG A 285 26.61 18.10 3.11
CA ARG A 285 26.20 16.96 2.29
C ARG A 285 27.38 16.03 2.02
N TYR A 286 27.19 14.74 2.25
CA TYR A 286 28.13 13.68 1.92
C TYR A 286 27.55 12.79 0.82
N THR A 287 28.25 12.71 -0.33
CA THR A 287 27.83 11.85 -1.43
C THR A 287 28.49 10.49 -1.32
N ILE A 288 27.74 9.43 -1.54
CA ILE A 288 28.27 8.07 -1.58
C ILE A 288 29.01 7.87 -2.92
N ASP A 289 30.33 7.78 -2.87
CA ASP A 289 31.21 7.63 -4.05
C ASP A 289 31.25 6.17 -4.52
N SER A 290 31.27 5.22 -3.58
CA SER A 290 31.17 3.78 -3.89
C SER A 290 30.58 2.98 -2.74
N VAL A 291 29.92 1.88 -3.09
CA VAL A 291 29.37 0.89 -2.13
C VAL A 291 29.87 -0.49 -2.54
N LYS A 292 30.59 -1.16 -1.65
CA LYS A 292 31.07 -2.54 -1.81
C LYS A 292 30.51 -3.39 -0.66
N ALA A 293 30.61 -4.71 -0.77
CA ALA A 293 30.06 -5.63 0.23
C ALA A 293 30.56 -5.38 1.65
N LYS A 294 31.81 -4.91 1.82
CA LYS A 294 32.47 -4.74 3.13
C LYS A 294 32.82 -3.29 3.48
N GLU A 295 32.68 -2.36 2.55
CA GLU A 295 33.08 -0.97 2.76
C GLU A 295 32.21 -0.02 1.93
N ILE A 296 32.09 1.20 2.42
CA ILE A 296 31.53 2.35 1.68
C ILE A 296 32.55 3.48 1.64
N VAL A 297 32.47 4.30 0.58
CA VAL A 297 33.28 5.52 0.46
C VAL A 297 32.33 6.70 0.41
N LEU A 298 32.47 7.60 1.35
CA LEU A 298 31.81 8.91 1.40
C LEU A 298 32.71 9.98 0.83
N LYS A 299 32.14 10.96 0.14
CA LYS A 299 32.84 12.09 -0.44
C LYS A 299 32.18 13.41 -0.07
N LYS A 300 32.97 14.41 0.32
CA LYS A 300 32.56 15.81 0.49
C LYS A 300 33.60 16.73 -0.12
N GLY A 301 33.25 17.40 -1.22
CA GLY A 301 34.21 18.14 -2.01
C GLY A 301 35.34 17.27 -2.54
N LYS A 302 36.59 17.57 -2.15
CA LYS A 302 37.79 16.77 -2.52
C LYS A 302 38.11 15.66 -1.52
N ASN A 303 37.52 15.66 -0.35
CA ASN A 303 37.80 14.70 0.71
C ASN A 303 36.99 13.43 0.55
N LYS A 304 37.61 12.29 0.87
CA LYS A 304 36.99 10.98 0.86
C LYS A 304 37.29 10.25 2.16
N TRP A 305 36.28 9.52 2.65
CA TRP A 305 36.36 8.67 3.83
C TRP A 305 35.87 7.29 3.48
N THR A 306 36.62 6.28 3.87
CA THR A 306 36.24 4.88 3.72
C THR A 306 35.79 4.37 5.08
N LEU A 307 34.63 3.72 5.12
CA LEU A 307 34.07 3.09 6.32
C LEU A 307 33.88 1.59 6.04
N GLY A 308 34.41 0.77 6.94
CA GLY A 308 34.18 -0.66 6.97
C GLY A 308 32.87 -1.04 7.69
N ILE A 309 32.54 -2.33 7.68
CA ILE A 309 31.37 -2.82 8.42
C ILE A 309 31.54 -2.54 9.93
N GLY A 310 30.51 -1.98 10.55
CA GLY A 310 30.45 -1.61 11.96
C GLY A 310 31.11 -0.26 12.29
N GLU A 311 31.80 0.39 11.34
CA GLU A 311 32.36 1.72 11.59
C GLU A 311 31.27 2.79 11.56
N ASN A 312 31.28 3.66 12.59
CA ASN A 312 30.26 4.68 12.80
C ASN A 312 30.50 5.92 11.94
N LEU A 313 29.46 6.42 11.28
CA LEU A 313 29.49 7.64 10.48
C LEU A 313 29.79 8.89 11.34
N ALA A 314 29.47 8.86 12.63
CA ALA A 314 29.81 9.93 13.57
C ALA A 314 31.32 10.21 13.67
N ASN A 315 32.18 9.25 13.29
CA ASN A 315 33.62 9.45 13.19
C ASN A 315 34.01 10.43 12.07
N ILE A 316 33.11 10.63 11.08
CA ILE A 316 33.30 11.58 9.98
C ILE A 316 32.66 12.94 10.31
N ASP A 317 31.46 12.90 10.84
CA ASP A 317 30.68 14.09 11.22
C ASP A 317 29.78 13.75 12.40
N SER A 318 29.95 14.46 13.52
CA SER A 318 29.21 14.21 14.77
C SER A 318 27.69 14.42 14.66
N LEU A 319 27.21 15.05 13.59
CA LEU A 319 25.79 15.20 13.31
C LEU A 319 25.14 13.92 12.77
N PHE A 320 25.92 12.89 12.41
CA PHE A 320 25.38 11.54 12.22
C PHE A 320 25.14 10.87 13.58
N GLU A 321 24.07 11.25 14.24
CA GLU A 321 23.68 10.69 15.54
C GLU A 321 23.08 9.27 15.40
N GLY A 322 22.86 8.59 16.52
CA GLY A 322 22.11 7.32 16.58
C GLY A 322 22.90 6.06 16.26
N ASP A 323 24.23 6.03 16.50
CA ASP A 323 25.11 4.88 16.22
C ASP A 323 25.02 4.39 14.76
N LEU A 324 24.92 5.34 13.84
CA LEU A 324 24.79 5.06 12.43
C LEU A 324 26.09 4.49 11.86
N SER A 325 26.09 3.20 11.48
CA SER A 325 27.26 2.49 10.95
C SER A 325 26.94 1.75 9.65
N TYR A 326 27.98 1.37 8.90
CA TYR A 326 27.79 0.53 7.72
C TYR A 326 27.59 -0.92 8.13
N SER A 327 26.44 -1.52 7.74
CA SER A 327 26.08 -2.92 8.09
C SER A 327 26.48 -3.94 7.03
N GLY A 328 27.02 -3.51 5.90
CA GLY A 328 27.24 -4.37 4.73
C GLY A 328 25.99 -4.48 3.84
N ALA A 329 26.07 -5.28 2.78
CA ALA A 329 24.96 -5.53 1.85
C ALA A 329 24.26 -4.27 1.30
N LYS A 330 25.00 -3.14 1.21
CA LYS A 330 24.48 -1.82 0.80
C LYS A 330 23.49 -1.20 1.76
N THR A 331 23.59 -1.48 3.05
CA THR A 331 22.70 -0.92 4.08
C THR A 331 23.50 -0.29 5.23
N LEU A 332 22.93 0.71 5.87
CA LEU A 332 23.38 1.25 7.15
C LEU A 332 22.69 0.53 8.32
N SER A 333 23.15 0.75 9.54
CA SER A 333 22.62 0.12 10.78
C SER A 333 21.15 0.49 11.06
N ASN A 334 20.70 1.64 10.56
CA ASN A 334 19.28 2.03 10.55
C ASN A 334 18.53 1.45 9.36
N GLU A 335 19.16 0.54 8.61
CA GLU A 335 18.66 -0.17 7.43
C GLU A 335 18.35 0.76 6.23
N LEU A 336 18.89 1.94 6.21
CA LEU A 336 18.87 2.77 5.01
C LEU A 336 19.64 2.05 3.89
N GLU A 337 18.94 1.71 2.83
CA GLU A 337 19.57 1.18 1.61
C GLU A 337 20.33 2.32 0.92
N ILE A 338 21.61 2.10 0.68
CA ILE A 338 22.50 3.09 0.10
C ILE A 338 22.98 2.67 -1.29
N SER A 339 23.15 3.66 -2.15
CA SER A 339 23.65 3.47 -3.50
C SER A 339 24.68 4.53 -3.87
N LYS A 340 25.49 4.24 -4.88
CA LYS A 340 26.44 5.22 -5.42
C LYS A 340 25.69 6.44 -5.97
N GLY A 341 26.15 7.61 -5.59
CA GLY A 341 25.56 8.90 -5.98
C GLY A 341 24.51 9.42 -5.01
N MET A 342 24.08 8.61 -4.03
CA MET A 342 23.14 9.06 -2.98
C MET A 342 23.82 10.04 -2.05
N ASP A 343 23.09 11.08 -1.65
CA ASP A 343 23.54 12.07 -0.69
C ASP A 343 23.01 11.77 0.72
N LEU A 344 23.87 11.90 1.71
CA LEU A 344 23.55 11.86 3.13
C LEU A 344 23.71 13.26 3.71
N LEU A 345 22.68 13.74 4.40
CA LEU A 345 22.67 15.02 5.10
C LEU A 345 22.73 14.77 6.61
N PRO A 346 23.88 14.97 7.27
CA PRO A 346 24.03 14.66 8.69
C PRO A 346 22.96 15.29 9.59
N GLY A 347 22.55 16.52 9.27
CA GLY A 347 21.52 17.24 10.04
C GLY A 347 20.16 16.54 10.13
N THR A 348 19.81 15.66 9.21
CA THR A 348 18.54 14.90 9.24
C THR A 348 18.58 13.71 10.20
N PHE A 349 19.75 13.30 10.64
CA PHE A 349 19.95 12.20 11.58
C PHE A 349 20.03 12.66 13.04
N THR A 350 19.89 13.96 13.31
CA THR A 350 19.93 14.47 14.68
C THR A 350 18.62 14.22 15.43
N SER A 351 18.71 13.96 16.73
CA SER A 351 17.54 13.81 17.60
C SER A 351 16.66 15.06 17.63
N SER A 352 17.27 16.24 17.54
CA SER A 352 16.53 17.51 17.46
C SER A 352 15.71 17.62 16.18
N TYR A 353 16.21 17.15 15.04
CA TYR A 353 15.47 17.13 13.78
C TYR A 353 14.31 16.13 13.82
N GLN A 354 14.55 14.93 14.35
CA GLN A 354 13.49 13.94 14.56
C GLN A 354 12.41 14.45 15.52
N GLU A 355 12.78 15.22 16.54
CA GLU A 355 11.83 15.87 17.45
C GLU A 355 10.89 16.83 16.72
N LEU A 356 11.37 17.60 15.74
CA LEU A 356 10.53 18.46 14.90
C LEU A 356 9.48 17.63 14.14
N ILE A 357 9.89 16.55 13.49
CA ILE A 357 8.95 15.66 12.78
C ILE A 357 7.89 15.08 13.73
N ILE A 358 8.28 14.67 14.95
CA ILE A 358 7.35 14.14 15.95
C ILE A 358 6.35 15.21 16.37
N ASN A 359 6.83 16.44 16.62
CA ASN A 359 5.97 17.53 17.02
C ASN A 359 4.96 17.89 15.93
N ASP A 360 5.42 18.03 14.70
CA ASP A 360 4.56 18.32 13.54
C ASP A 360 3.54 17.20 13.32
N ALA A 361 3.95 15.93 13.50
CA ALA A 361 3.04 14.78 13.39
C ALA A 361 1.96 14.79 14.48
N ILE A 362 2.29 15.18 15.70
CA ILE A 362 1.31 15.35 16.78
C ILE A 362 0.36 16.51 16.45
N ASP A 363 0.86 17.61 15.91
CA ASP A 363 0.03 18.75 15.51
C ASP A 363 -0.94 18.36 14.39
N GLN A 364 -0.46 17.69 13.35
CA GLN A 364 -1.30 17.17 12.25
C GLN A 364 -2.30 16.13 12.75
N HIS A 365 -1.91 15.25 13.68
CA HIS A 365 -2.84 14.30 14.27
C HIS A 365 -4.04 14.99 14.90
N PHE A 366 -3.83 15.99 15.74
CA PHE A 366 -4.93 16.67 16.44
C PHE A 366 -5.73 17.60 15.52
N GLU A 367 -5.13 18.13 14.46
CA GLU A 367 -5.86 18.85 13.43
C GLU A 367 -6.88 17.91 12.74
N HIS A 368 -6.42 16.75 12.28
CA HIS A 368 -7.33 15.72 11.74
C HIS A 368 -8.32 15.22 12.78
N GLU A 369 -7.89 14.96 14.03
CA GLU A 369 -8.74 14.39 15.06
C GLU A 369 -9.89 15.31 15.40
N ILE A 370 -9.65 16.61 15.53
CA ILE A 370 -10.70 17.60 15.78
C ILE A 370 -11.71 17.61 14.63
N ASN A 371 -11.26 17.70 13.39
CA ASN A 371 -12.12 17.70 12.23
C ASN A 371 -12.92 16.39 12.10
N ASN A 372 -12.29 15.25 12.33
CA ASN A 372 -12.89 13.92 12.26
C ASN A 372 -13.88 13.66 13.41
N PHE A 373 -13.64 14.22 14.58
CA PHE A 373 -14.51 14.08 15.72
C PHE A 373 -15.72 15.01 15.65
N MET A 374 -15.51 16.25 15.20
CA MET A 374 -16.58 17.25 15.12
C MET A 374 -17.53 16.98 13.97
N ARG A 375 -17.05 16.69 12.78
CA ARG A 375 -17.83 16.41 11.55
C ARG A 375 -19.22 17.07 11.52
N GLU A 376 -19.21 18.38 11.47
CA GLU A 376 -20.44 19.16 11.32
C GLU A 376 -20.86 19.18 9.84
N ASN A 377 -22.15 19.08 9.60
CA ASN A 377 -22.70 19.43 8.30
C ASN A 377 -23.29 20.85 8.33
N LEU A 378 -23.60 21.39 7.14
CA LEU A 378 -24.18 22.73 6.94
C LEU A 378 -25.53 22.95 7.67
N LYS A 379 -26.08 21.94 8.35
CA LYS A 379 -27.39 21.98 9.06
C LYS A 379 -27.26 21.85 10.57
N GLU A 380 -26.09 22.11 11.13
CA GLU A 380 -25.81 22.01 12.57
C GLU A 380 -26.00 20.59 13.17
N ASN A 381 -26.07 19.55 12.34
CA ASN A 381 -26.17 18.17 12.80
C ASN A 381 -24.82 17.51 12.76
N PHE A 382 -24.37 16.98 13.89
CA PHE A 382 -23.14 16.18 13.94
C PHE A 382 -23.32 14.85 13.21
N GLN A 383 -22.41 14.58 12.28
CA GLN A 383 -22.28 13.30 11.60
C GLN A 383 -21.58 12.27 12.51
N PRO A 384 -21.69 10.96 12.22
CA PRO A 384 -20.92 9.94 12.93
C PRO A 384 -19.43 10.25 12.94
N LYS A 385 -18.75 10.06 14.07
CA LYS A 385 -17.34 10.41 14.28
C LYS A 385 -16.42 9.47 13.49
N VAL A 386 -15.25 9.98 13.11
CA VAL A 386 -14.16 9.21 12.54
C VAL A 386 -12.98 9.23 13.51
N LYS A 387 -12.52 8.06 13.93
CA LYS A 387 -11.36 7.96 14.81
C LYS A 387 -10.07 8.14 14.02
N THR A 388 -9.23 9.04 14.45
CA THR A 388 -7.94 9.35 13.83
C THR A 388 -6.84 8.46 14.38
N LEU A 389 -6.04 7.85 13.50
CA LEU A 389 -4.85 7.08 13.85
C LEU A 389 -3.62 7.72 13.19
N SER A 390 -2.49 7.65 13.90
CA SER A 390 -1.17 8.04 13.40
C SER A 390 -0.20 6.88 13.43
N LEU A 391 0.60 6.75 12.37
CA LEU A 391 1.60 5.71 12.21
C LEU A 391 3.00 6.34 12.13
N PHE A 392 3.91 5.91 13.01
CA PHE A 392 5.29 6.35 13.06
C PHE A 392 6.21 5.22 12.61
N PHE A 393 6.97 5.46 11.55
CA PHE A 393 8.05 4.56 11.14
C PHE A 393 9.35 5.00 11.78
N ILE A 394 9.93 4.11 12.61
CA ILE A 394 11.10 4.38 13.43
C ILE A 394 12.32 3.57 13.00
N ASP A 395 13.49 4.05 13.31
CA ASP A 395 14.78 3.42 13.02
C ASP A 395 15.24 2.45 14.11
N SER A 396 14.91 2.70 15.38
CA SER A 396 15.40 1.95 16.51
C SER A 396 14.28 1.48 17.44
N ILE A 397 14.11 0.16 17.55
CA ILE A 397 13.19 -0.45 18.52
C ILE A 397 13.62 -0.10 19.96
N ARG A 398 14.92 -0.05 20.22
CA ARG A 398 15.46 0.26 21.56
C ARG A 398 15.10 1.66 22.01
N SER A 399 15.08 2.64 21.09
CA SER A 399 14.72 4.02 21.41
C SER A 399 13.25 4.17 21.84
N TYR A 400 12.40 3.22 21.48
CA TYR A 400 11.00 3.14 21.90
C TYR A 400 10.77 2.17 23.07
N ARG A 401 11.35 0.96 23.06
CA ARG A 401 11.08 -0.09 24.06
C ARG A 401 11.80 0.13 25.40
N ASN A 402 13.00 0.68 25.37
CA ASN A 402 13.75 0.88 26.61
C ASN A 402 13.04 1.90 27.50
N LYS A 403 13.09 1.66 28.83
CA LYS A 403 12.51 2.56 29.83
C LYS A 403 13.05 4.00 29.70
N ASP A 404 14.32 4.11 29.31
CA ASP A 404 15.01 5.38 29.07
C ASP A 404 15.15 5.74 27.60
N GLY A 405 14.39 5.08 26.72
CA GLY A 405 14.41 5.32 25.28
C GLY A 405 14.05 6.75 24.93
N TRP A 406 14.92 7.41 24.18
CA TRP A 406 14.76 8.81 23.80
C TRP A 406 13.43 9.08 23.08
N LEU A 407 13.10 8.24 22.09
CA LEU A 407 11.92 8.42 21.25
C LEU A 407 10.63 8.39 22.08
N LYS A 408 10.48 7.38 22.94
CA LYS A 408 9.29 7.26 23.80
C LYS A 408 9.14 8.46 24.72
N LYS A 409 10.22 8.85 25.41
CA LYS A 409 10.21 10.01 26.32
C LYS A 409 9.90 11.31 25.59
N THR A 410 10.48 11.54 24.42
CA THR A 410 10.25 12.73 23.61
C THR A 410 8.81 12.78 23.14
N PHE A 411 8.30 11.67 22.56
CA PHE A 411 6.91 11.59 22.11
C PHE A 411 5.92 11.85 23.25
N GLU A 412 6.06 11.16 24.39
CA GLU A 412 5.15 11.34 25.54
C GLU A 412 5.21 12.75 26.08
N ARG A 413 6.40 13.39 26.14
CA ARG A 413 6.56 14.78 26.57
C ARG A 413 5.81 15.76 25.67
N LEU A 414 6.02 15.65 24.35
CA LEU A 414 5.37 16.50 23.35
C LEU A 414 3.86 16.28 23.36
N LEU A 415 3.42 15.04 23.41
CA LEU A 415 2.01 14.69 23.47
C LEU A 415 1.32 15.26 24.72
N LYS A 416 1.96 15.18 25.91
CA LYS A 416 1.45 15.76 27.15
C LYS A 416 1.29 17.29 27.07
N VAL A 417 2.25 17.96 26.42
CA VAL A 417 2.16 19.42 26.22
C VAL A 417 0.97 19.76 25.31
N LYS A 418 0.79 19.04 24.20
CA LYS A 418 -0.31 19.27 23.27
C LYS A 418 -1.67 18.98 23.93
N LEU A 419 -1.80 17.85 24.63
CA LEU A 419 -3.03 17.48 25.33
C LEU A 419 -3.45 18.51 26.37
N ARG A 420 -2.51 19.03 27.19
CA ARG A 420 -2.82 20.07 28.17
C ARG A 420 -3.34 21.34 27.50
N LYS A 421 -2.75 21.73 26.36
CA LYS A 421 -3.23 22.89 25.60
C LYS A 421 -4.66 22.68 25.11
N LEU A 422 -4.94 21.53 24.50
CA LEU A 422 -6.26 21.22 23.95
C LEU A 422 -7.32 21.05 25.06
N ILE A 423 -6.99 20.37 26.15
CA ILE A 423 -7.92 20.23 27.30
C ILE A 423 -8.34 21.61 27.81
N LYS A 424 -7.38 22.55 27.94
CA LYS A 424 -7.68 23.93 28.34
C LYS A 424 -8.51 24.67 27.30
N GLU A 425 -8.30 24.45 26.03
CA GLU A 425 -9.05 25.07 24.93
C GLU A 425 -10.51 24.59 24.92
N PHE A 426 -10.73 23.29 25.18
CA PHE A 426 -12.06 22.68 25.19
C PHE A 426 -12.77 22.76 26.55
N GLU A 427 -12.14 23.28 27.62
CA GLU A 427 -12.69 23.32 28.97
C GLU A 427 -13.98 24.13 29.08
N PHE A 428 -14.11 25.20 28.28
CA PHE A 428 -15.25 26.12 28.30
C PHE A 428 -16.23 25.93 27.14
N LYS A 429 -16.00 24.92 26.29
CA LYS A 429 -16.89 24.60 25.20
C LYS A 429 -18.18 23.96 25.70
N LYS A 430 -19.31 24.25 25.01
CA LYS A 430 -20.66 23.92 25.50
C LYS A 430 -21.44 22.96 24.62
N LEU A 431 -21.03 22.77 23.37
CA LEU A 431 -21.74 21.84 22.50
C LEU A 431 -21.53 20.39 22.97
N PRO A 432 -22.53 19.52 22.90
CA PRO A 432 -22.41 18.14 23.36
C PRO A 432 -21.21 17.40 22.80
N ARG A 433 -20.90 17.60 21.52
CA ARG A 433 -19.77 16.98 20.84
C ARG A 433 -18.41 17.52 21.35
N GLU A 434 -18.33 18.81 21.65
CA GLU A 434 -17.15 19.45 22.22
C GLU A 434 -16.89 18.97 23.66
N ILE A 435 -17.94 18.78 24.46
CA ILE A 435 -17.85 18.22 25.81
C ILE A 435 -17.36 16.77 25.72
N GLU A 436 -17.95 15.97 24.84
CA GLU A 436 -17.54 14.58 24.61
C GLU A 436 -16.06 14.49 24.18
N TYR A 437 -15.60 15.41 23.32
CA TYR A 437 -14.19 15.47 22.91
C TYR A 437 -13.27 15.88 24.07
N SER A 438 -13.67 16.85 24.89
CA SER A 438 -12.95 17.22 26.11
C SER A 438 -12.75 16.02 27.03
N ASP A 439 -13.78 15.20 27.21
CA ASP A 439 -13.70 13.99 28.03
C ASP A 439 -12.78 12.93 27.44
N PHE A 440 -12.78 12.79 26.11
CA PHE A 440 -11.84 11.92 25.40
C PHE A 440 -10.39 12.36 25.54
N LEU A 441 -10.12 13.69 25.48
CA LEU A 441 -8.79 14.26 25.70
C LEU A 441 -8.32 14.03 27.15
N LYS A 442 -9.19 14.24 28.16
CA LYS A 442 -8.89 13.99 29.58
C LYS A 442 -8.58 12.51 29.83
N ALA A 443 -9.43 11.61 29.34
CA ALA A 443 -9.18 10.16 29.43
C ALA A 443 -7.86 9.75 28.77
N THR A 444 -7.50 10.38 27.65
CA THR A 444 -6.19 10.18 27.00
C THR A 444 -5.04 10.64 27.87
N TYR A 445 -5.14 11.82 28.48
CA TYR A 445 -4.12 12.37 29.35
C TYR A 445 -3.93 11.51 30.61
N GLU A 446 -5.00 11.03 31.20
CA GLU A 446 -4.98 10.12 32.36
C GLU A 446 -4.33 8.78 32.00
N SER A 447 -4.75 8.18 30.88
CA SER A 447 -4.15 6.94 30.39
C SER A 447 -2.65 7.08 30.14
N LEU A 448 -2.22 8.21 29.55
CA LEU A 448 -0.79 8.46 29.26
C LEU A 448 0.07 8.61 30.53
N ASN A 449 -0.52 8.97 31.66
CA ASN A 449 0.14 9.09 32.95
C ASN A 449 0.03 7.82 33.83
N SER A 450 -0.71 6.81 33.37
CA SER A 450 -0.83 5.53 34.08
C SER A 450 0.37 4.62 33.78
N GLU A 451 0.68 3.69 34.71
CA GLU A 451 1.72 2.68 34.51
C GLU A 451 1.43 1.78 33.29
N ASN A 452 0.13 1.51 33.06
CA ASN A 452 -0.34 0.69 31.94
C ASN A 452 -0.96 1.58 30.85
N GLN A 453 -0.18 2.54 30.35
CA GLN A 453 -0.68 3.43 29.31
C GLN A 453 -1.14 2.68 28.08
N MET A 454 -2.27 3.12 27.50
CA MET A 454 -2.88 2.52 26.31
C MET A 454 -2.99 3.49 25.14
N VAL A 455 -2.33 4.65 25.19
CA VAL A 455 -2.45 5.71 24.18
C VAL A 455 -1.67 5.40 22.92
N HIS A 456 -0.48 4.82 23.09
CA HIS A 456 0.38 4.43 22.00
C HIS A 456 0.89 2.99 22.15
N ALA A 457 1.25 2.37 21.04
CA ALA A 457 1.74 1.00 20.99
C ALA A 457 2.79 0.83 19.90
N GLY A 458 3.72 -0.12 20.10
CA GLY A 458 4.75 -0.47 19.13
C GLY A 458 4.51 -1.85 18.53
N TYR A 459 4.55 -1.96 17.20
CA TYR A 459 4.51 -3.21 16.48
C TYR A 459 5.86 -3.51 15.83
N PHE A 460 6.60 -4.47 16.38
CA PHE A 460 7.93 -4.85 15.94
C PHE A 460 8.00 -6.38 15.84
N GLY A 461 8.01 -6.94 14.64
CA GLY A 461 7.96 -8.39 14.41
C GLY A 461 9.20 -9.16 14.88
N GLU A 462 10.24 -8.46 15.32
CA GLU A 462 11.49 -9.02 15.82
C GLU A 462 11.63 -8.90 17.34
N ASP A 463 10.62 -8.38 18.04
CA ASP A 463 10.62 -8.30 19.49
C ASP A 463 10.72 -9.72 20.09
N ARG A 464 11.89 -10.04 20.65
CA ARG A 464 12.19 -11.28 21.38
C ARG A 464 12.76 -10.92 22.74
N GLY A 465 12.28 -11.56 23.80
CA GLY A 465 12.84 -11.37 25.14
C GLY A 465 11.85 -11.50 26.29
N SER A 466 12.25 -11.14 27.49
CA SER A 466 11.41 -11.11 28.70
C SER A 466 10.23 -10.15 28.48
N GLY A 467 9.03 -10.69 28.48
CA GLY A 467 7.81 -9.96 28.15
C GLY A 467 7.20 -10.33 26.79
N GLU A 468 7.66 -11.41 26.16
CA GLU A 468 7.21 -11.89 24.85
C GLU A 468 5.68 -12.04 24.77
N GLU A 469 5.02 -12.45 25.84
CA GLU A 469 3.57 -12.56 25.91
C GLU A 469 2.88 -11.18 25.83
N ALA A 470 3.41 -10.17 26.54
CA ALA A 470 2.86 -8.82 26.49
C ALA A 470 3.05 -8.18 25.12
N ILE A 471 4.22 -8.37 24.50
CA ILE A 471 4.54 -7.93 23.14
C ILE A 471 3.63 -8.64 22.15
N GLN A 472 3.43 -9.95 22.29
CA GLN A 472 2.54 -10.71 21.43
C GLN A 472 1.07 -10.27 21.59
N ALA A 473 0.66 -9.92 22.80
CA ALA A 473 -0.67 -9.35 23.06
C ALA A 473 -0.84 -7.99 22.35
N GLU A 474 0.18 -7.12 22.42
CA GLU A 474 0.18 -5.81 21.72
C GLU A 474 0.12 -5.98 20.21
N VAL A 475 0.90 -6.90 19.65
CA VAL A 475 0.88 -7.25 18.23
C VAL A 475 -0.48 -7.81 17.80
N ASN A 476 -1.04 -8.72 18.58
CA ASN A 476 -2.36 -9.27 18.31
C ASN A 476 -3.45 -8.21 18.37
N ASP A 477 -3.36 -7.26 19.29
CA ASP A 477 -4.30 -6.16 19.42
C ASP A 477 -4.27 -5.23 18.18
N ILE A 478 -3.08 -4.93 17.67
CA ILE A 478 -2.91 -4.13 16.46
C ILE A 478 -3.39 -4.86 15.21
N LEU A 479 -3.07 -6.16 15.07
CA LEU A 479 -3.36 -6.92 13.84
C LEU A 479 -4.78 -7.49 13.81
N LYS A 480 -5.22 -8.12 14.91
CA LYS A 480 -6.48 -8.86 14.95
C LYS A 480 -7.65 -8.00 15.39
N ASN A 481 -7.39 -6.96 16.19
CA ASN A 481 -8.41 -6.06 16.71
C ASN A 481 -8.46 -4.71 15.99
N LYS A 482 -8.09 -4.68 14.69
CA LYS A 482 -8.09 -3.42 13.93
C LYS A 482 -9.45 -2.69 13.94
N GLU A 483 -10.55 -3.44 13.94
CA GLU A 483 -11.90 -2.88 14.07
C GLU A 483 -12.15 -2.26 15.44
N LYS A 484 -11.59 -2.85 16.52
CA LYS A 484 -11.67 -2.29 17.87
C LYS A 484 -10.92 -0.95 17.96
N MET A 485 -9.81 -0.81 17.26
CA MET A 485 -9.07 0.47 17.21
C MET A 485 -9.85 1.59 16.52
N LEU A 486 -10.84 1.27 15.69
CA LEU A 486 -11.72 2.26 15.06
C LEU A 486 -12.84 2.76 15.97
N SER A 487 -13.11 2.07 17.07
CA SER A 487 -14.13 2.45 18.05
C SER A 487 -13.58 3.46 19.04
N PHE A 488 -14.41 4.40 19.48
CA PHE A 488 -14.07 5.35 20.53
C PHE A 488 -14.25 4.77 21.95
N LYS A 489 -15.22 3.87 22.12
CA LYS A 489 -15.54 3.25 23.41
C LYS A 489 -15.59 1.73 23.27
N ASP A 490 -15.25 1.04 24.35
CA ASP A 490 -15.41 -0.40 24.47
C ASP A 490 -16.86 -0.77 24.82
N GLU A 491 -17.14 -2.08 24.97
CA GLU A 491 -18.47 -2.60 25.31
C GLU A 491 -18.96 -2.12 26.70
N ASN A 492 -18.04 -1.71 27.56
CA ASN A 492 -18.34 -1.19 28.91
C ASN A 492 -18.48 0.34 28.93
N GLY A 493 -18.34 1.02 27.79
CA GLY A 493 -18.41 2.47 27.67
C GLY A 493 -17.11 3.21 28.00
N ASN A 494 -16.00 2.50 28.28
CA ASN A 494 -14.69 3.11 28.54
C ASN A 494 -14.06 3.62 27.25
N TRP A 495 -13.34 4.73 27.33
CA TRP A 495 -12.63 5.28 26.18
C TRP A 495 -11.48 4.39 25.72
N ILE A 496 -11.44 4.09 24.43
CA ILE A 496 -10.31 3.43 23.75
C ILE A 496 -9.36 4.53 23.29
N THR A 497 -8.34 4.81 24.08
CA THR A 497 -7.43 5.95 23.87
C THR A 497 -6.29 5.66 22.89
N ARG A 498 -6.09 4.39 22.50
CA ARG A 498 -5.02 4.00 21.55
C ARG A 498 -5.27 4.59 20.17
N ARG A 499 -4.29 5.36 19.68
CA ARG A 499 -4.33 5.96 18.35
C ARG A 499 -2.98 6.35 17.75
N PHE A 500 -1.87 6.15 18.49
CA PHE A 500 -0.52 6.34 17.97
C PHE A 500 0.19 5.00 17.89
N LEU A 501 0.64 4.63 16.69
CA LEU A 501 1.25 3.34 16.40
C LEU A 501 2.68 3.54 15.93
N PHE A 502 3.59 2.75 16.48
CA PHE A 502 5.00 2.76 16.12
C PHE A 502 5.38 1.46 15.45
N SER A 503 6.11 1.54 14.34
CA SER A 503 6.58 0.35 13.61
C SER A 503 7.97 0.58 13.06
N LYS A 504 8.78 -0.49 13.00
CA LYS A 504 10.06 -0.45 12.31
C LYS A 504 9.92 -1.01 10.88
N TRP A 505 9.49 -2.25 10.75
CA TRP A 505 9.42 -2.96 9.46
C TRP A 505 8.09 -3.65 9.20
N THR A 506 7.45 -4.07 10.27
CA THR A 506 6.41 -5.10 10.24
C THR A 506 5.08 -4.61 9.69
N LEU A 507 4.77 -3.33 9.83
CA LEU A 507 3.57 -2.74 9.24
C LEU A 507 3.76 -2.31 7.77
N ARG A 508 4.91 -2.63 7.14
CA ARG A 508 5.12 -2.38 5.71
C ARG A 508 4.19 -3.19 4.82
N GLU A 509 3.88 -4.42 5.23
CA GLU A 509 3.07 -5.36 4.45
C GLU A 509 1.99 -5.98 5.33
N GLY A 510 0.80 -6.17 4.78
CA GLY A 510 -0.29 -6.93 5.41
C GLY A 510 -1.15 -6.20 6.44
N TRP A 511 -0.73 -5.08 7.04
CA TRP A 511 -1.57 -4.28 7.92
C TRP A 511 -2.19 -3.12 7.17
N ASP A 512 -3.49 -2.96 7.37
CA ASP A 512 -4.28 -1.95 6.74
C ASP A 512 -5.35 -1.43 7.70
N ASN A 513 -5.30 -0.15 8.01
CA ASN A 513 -6.35 0.50 8.77
C ASN A 513 -6.82 1.74 7.99
N PRO A 514 -8.12 1.85 7.69
CA PRO A 514 -8.64 2.95 6.88
C PRO A 514 -8.50 4.32 7.55
N ASN A 515 -8.42 4.36 8.87
CA ASN A 515 -8.42 5.59 9.64
C ASN A 515 -7.01 6.11 9.99
N VAL A 516 -6.00 5.70 9.26
CA VAL A 516 -4.68 6.35 9.32
C VAL A 516 -4.75 7.67 8.56
N PHE A 517 -4.54 8.78 9.27
CA PHE A 517 -4.55 10.14 8.71
C PHE A 517 -3.18 10.81 8.76
N VAL A 518 -2.27 10.27 9.57
CA VAL A 518 -0.90 10.78 9.69
C VAL A 518 0.08 9.64 9.60
N ILE A 519 1.07 9.78 8.74
CA ILE A 519 2.23 8.91 8.69
C ILE A 519 3.48 9.77 8.87
N ALA A 520 4.26 9.49 9.90
CA ALA A 520 5.51 10.16 10.18
C ALA A 520 6.70 9.21 10.03
N LYS A 521 7.67 9.60 9.20
CA LYS A 521 8.90 8.84 8.98
C LYS A 521 10.04 9.47 9.76
N LEU A 522 10.45 8.80 10.83
CA LEU A 522 11.62 9.16 11.63
C LEU A 522 12.90 8.48 11.11
N ARG A 523 12.79 7.83 9.98
CA ARG A 523 13.87 7.14 9.28
C ARG A 523 13.72 7.32 7.77
N THR A 524 14.83 7.33 7.07
CA THR A 524 14.84 7.32 5.61
C THR A 524 14.65 5.90 5.09
N SER A 525 13.80 5.69 4.09
CA SER A 525 13.71 4.41 3.39
C SER A 525 14.46 4.45 2.06
N GLY A 526 15.19 3.37 1.75
CA GLY A 526 16.15 3.37 0.64
C GLY A 526 15.52 3.27 -0.76
N SER A 527 14.43 2.54 -0.95
CA SER A 527 13.84 2.33 -2.28
C SER A 527 12.53 3.09 -2.46
N GLU A 528 12.29 3.59 -3.66
CA GLU A 528 11.04 4.26 -4.03
C GLU A 528 9.82 3.36 -3.79
N ASN A 529 9.93 2.08 -4.14
CA ASN A 529 8.85 1.12 -3.89
C ASN A 529 8.50 0.99 -2.41
N SER A 530 9.51 1.00 -1.51
CA SER A 530 9.25 1.00 -0.06
C SER A 530 8.52 2.26 0.39
N LYS A 531 8.90 3.42 -0.15
CA LYS A 531 8.26 4.71 0.16
C LYS A 531 6.80 4.74 -0.30
N LEU A 532 6.53 4.28 -1.51
CA LEU A 532 5.16 4.17 -2.05
C LEU A 532 4.28 3.22 -1.22
N GLN A 533 4.84 2.09 -0.77
CA GLN A 533 4.12 1.16 0.11
C GLN A 533 3.81 1.76 1.49
N GLU A 534 4.72 2.57 2.04
CA GLU A 534 4.51 3.28 3.31
C GLU A 534 3.39 4.31 3.18
N VAL A 535 3.40 5.13 2.13
CA VAL A 535 2.31 6.08 1.81
C VAL A 535 0.98 5.36 1.64
N GLY A 536 0.98 4.27 0.86
CA GLY A 536 -0.21 3.47 0.56
C GLY A 536 -0.98 2.98 1.80
N ARG A 537 -0.32 2.89 2.97
CA ARG A 537 -0.98 2.52 4.25
C ARG A 537 -2.01 3.53 4.72
N GLY A 538 -1.80 4.81 4.42
CA GLY A 538 -2.70 5.88 4.82
C GLY A 538 -3.74 6.28 3.77
N LEU A 539 -3.67 5.74 2.56
CA LEU A 539 -4.50 6.20 1.44
C LEU A 539 -5.95 5.70 1.47
N ARG A 540 -6.27 4.67 2.24
CA ARG A 540 -7.64 4.13 2.27
C ARG A 540 -8.63 5.18 2.75
N LEU A 541 -9.81 5.22 2.12
CA LEU A 541 -10.91 6.04 2.56
C LEU A 541 -11.31 5.66 3.99
N PRO A 542 -11.59 6.67 4.85
CA PRO A 542 -11.89 6.43 6.24
C PRO A 542 -13.25 5.77 6.44
N VAL A 543 -13.39 5.18 7.62
CA VAL A 543 -14.63 4.57 8.10
C VAL A 543 -15.08 5.31 9.36
N ASP A 544 -16.35 5.66 9.45
CA ASP A 544 -16.91 6.28 10.63
C ASP A 544 -17.22 5.27 11.75
N GLU A 545 -17.66 5.75 12.91
CA GLU A 545 -17.98 4.91 14.07
C GLU A 545 -19.14 3.93 13.86
N THR A 546 -19.93 4.07 12.79
CA THR A 546 -20.99 3.14 12.43
C THR A 546 -20.50 2.00 11.53
N GLY A 547 -19.32 2.14 10.91
CA GLY A 547 -18.73 1.20 9.97
C GLY A 547 -18.92 1.56 8.50
N HIS A 548 -19.54 2.73 8.22
CA HIS A 548 -19.73 3.26 6.89
C HIS A 548 -18.41 3.83 6.35
N ARG A 549 -18.05 3.48 5.11
CA ARG A 549 -16.92 4.05 4.39
C ARG A 549 -17.33 5.42 3.83
N LEU A 550 -16.53 6.41 4.12
CA LEU A 550 -16.78 7.78 3.66
C LEU A 550 -16.10 8.01 2.32
N THR A 551 -16.87 8.39 1.32
CA THR A 551 -16.35 8.80 0.02
C THR A 551 -15.71 10.19 0.11
N GLN A 552 -14.92 10.57 -0.88
CA GLN A 552 -14.32 11.92 -0.93
C GLN A 552 -15.37 13.02 -1.07
N ASP A 553 -16.51 12.73 -1.68
CA ASP A 553 -17.62 13.68 -1.84
C ASP A 553 -18.38 13.89 -0.53
N GLU A 554 -18.52 12.83 0.29
CA GLU A 554 -19.14 12.90 1.61
C GLU A 554 -18.24 13.54 2.66
N PHE A 555 -16.95 13.25 2.58
CA PHE A 555 -15.95 13.71 3.55
C PHE A 555 -14.57 13.80 2.87
N PRO A 556 -14.19 14.97 2.36
CA PRO A 556 -12.87 15.19 1.79
C PRO A 556 -11.77 14.86 2.79
N SER A 557 -11.14 13.71 2.62
CA SER A 557 -10.15 13.18 3.56
C SER A 557 -8.76 13.21 2.96
N ARG A 558 -7.77 13.57 3.77
CA ARG A 558 -6.37 13.71 3.38
C ARG A 558 -5.47 12.97 4.34
N LEU A 559 -4.34 12.50 3.84
CA LEU A 559 -3.25 11.90 4.59
C LEU A 559 -2.13 12.94 4.76
N SER A 560 -1.79 13.28 5.98
CA SER A 560 -0.56 14.02 6.28
C SER A 560 0.63 13.07 6.31
N PHE A 561 1.53 13.20 5.32
CA PHE A 561 2.73 12.38 5.18
C PHE A 561 3.97 13.21 5.54
N LEU A 562 4.55 12.93 6.70
CA LEU A 562 5.71 13.65 7.23
C LEU A 562 6.98 12.86 6.96
N ILE A 563 7.94 13.49 6.31
CA ILE A 563 9.21 12.88 5.87
C ILE A 563 10.41 13.74 6.29
N GLY A 564 11.62 13.18 6.21
CA GLY A 564 12.83 13.96 6.34
C GLY A 564 13.11 14.82 5.10
N TYR A 565 13.82 15.91 5.27
CA TYR A 565 14.26 16.80 4.18
C TYR A 565 15.10 16.07 3.11
N ASP A 566 15.80 15.03 3.51
CA ASP A 566 16.56 14.14 2.63
C ASP A 566 15.69 13.32 1.66
N GLU A 567 14.39 13.22 1.91
CA GLU A 567 13.42 12.60 1.03
C GLU A 567 12.61 13.59 0.17
N LYS A 568 12.98 14.88 0.18
CA LYS A 568 12.29 15.93 -0.58
C LYS A 568 12.17 15.60 -2.07
N ASP A 569 13.25 15.11 -2.69
CA ASP A 569 13.26 14.74 -4.11
C ASP A 569 12.25 13.59 -4.41
N PHE A 570 12.05 12.68 -3.47
CA PHE A 570 11.00 11.67 -3.58
C PHE A 570 9.60 12.29 -3.52
N ALA A 571 9.39 13.24 -2.61
CA ALA A 571 8.12 13.96 -2.51
C ALA A 571 7.80 14.71 -3.81
N GLU A 572 8.77 15.45 -4.34
CA GLU A 572 8.64 16.18 -5.61
C GLU A 572 8.40 15.21 -6.78
N LYS A 573 9.05 14.05 -6.78
CA LYS A 573 8.85 13.01 -7.78
C LYS A 573 7.49 12.34 -7.64
N LEU A 574 7.04 12.03 -6.43
CA LEU A 574 5.72 11.47 -6.18
C LEU A 574 4.61 12.42 -6.66
N ILE A 575 4.73 13.69 -6.31
CA ILE A 575 3.85 14.76 -6.81
C ILE A 575 3.97 14.87 -8.33
N GLY A 576 5.18 14.80 -8.87
CA GLY A 576 5.45 14.83 -10.31
C GLY A 576 4.92 13.60 -11.05
N GLU A 577 5.03 12.38 -10.50
CA GLU A 577 4.47 11.16 -11.10
C GLU A 577 2.94 11.17 -11.06
N ILE A 578 2.38 11.61 -9.95
CA ILE A 578 0.94 11.85 -9.84
C ILE A 578 0.50 12.90 -10.87
N ASN A 579 1.33 13.90 -11.15
CA ASN A 579 1.07 14.94 -12.15
C ASN A 579 1.53 14.56 -13.57
N SER A 580 2.45 13.59 -13.77
CA SER A 580 3.04 13.22 -15.06
C SER A 580 2.36 12.04 -15.76
N ASP A 581 1.51 11.29 -15.09
CA ASP A 581 0.51 10.42 -15.74
C ASP A 581 -0.63 11.25 -16.41
N VAL A 582 -0.41 12.57 -16.53
CA VAL A 582 -1.15 13.41 -17.46
C VAL A 582 -0.64 13.06 -18.86
N ASP A 583 -1.48 12.39 -19.64
CA ASP A 583 -1.24 11.94 -21.02
C ASP A 583 -0.89 13.07 -22.00
N VAL A 584 -0.70 14.28 -21.54
CA VAL A 584 -0.40 15.45 -22.35
C VAL A 584 0.86 16.13 -21.85
N LYS A 585 1.97 15.97 -22.58
CA LYS A 585 3.12 16.85 -22.43
C LYS A 585 2.69 18.26 -22.79
N LEU A 586 2.50 19.10 -21.77
CA LEU A 586 2.30 20.51 -21.99
C LEU A 586 3.57 21.08 -22.63
N SER A 587 3.43 21.65 -23.80
CA SER A 587 4.47 22.38 -24.47
C SER A 587 4.23 23.88 -24.24
N GLU A 588 5.20 24.58 -23.66
CA GLU A 588 5.13 26.04 -23.46
C GLU A 588 5.28 26.81 -24.76
N ASP A 589 5.90 26.18 -25.76
CA ASP A 589 6.20 26.82 -27.04
C ASP A 589 5.06 26.65 -28.06
N LYS A 590 4.32 25.52 -28.00
CA LYS A 590 3.38 25.14 -29.07
C LYS A 590 2.18 24.36 -28.55
N LEU A 591 0.99 24.69 -29.06
CA LEU A 591 -0.21 23.90 -28.84
C LEU A 591 -0.11 22.56 -29.60
N THR A 592 -0.11 21.45 -28.85
CA THR A 592 0.02 20.10 -29.41
C THR A 592 -1.35 19.47 -29.68
N ASP A 593 -1.39 18.47 -30.57
CA ASP A 593 -2.62 17.70 -30.85
C ASP A 593 -3.16 17.01 -29.59
N GLU A 594 -2.29 16.61 -28.66
CA GLU A 594 -2.68 16.03 -27.37
C GLU A 594 -3.39 17.07 -26.49
N MET A 595 -2.92 18.31 -26.44
CA MET A 595 -3.55 19.41 -25.71
C MET A 595 -4.94 19.75 -26.32
N ILE A 596 -5.03 19.80 -27.65
CA ILE A 596 -6.27 20.01 -28.38
C ILE A 596 -7.29 18.93 -28.05
N ASN A 597 -6.90 17.66 -28.17
CA ASN A 597 -7.79 16.54 -27.92
C ASN A 597 -8.34 16.55 -26.49
N LYS A 598 -7.52 16.87 -25.51
CA LYS A 598 -7.92 16.91 -24.11
C LYS A 598 -8.96 18.00 -23.82
N ILE A 599 -8.75 19.20 -24.34
CA ILE A 599 -9.72 20.28 -24.20
C ILE A 599 -11.04 19.90 -24.89
N VAL A 600 -10.95 19.37 -26.13
CA VAL A 600 -12.12 18.98 -26.93
C VAL A 600 -12.89 17.85 -26.24
N GLU A 601 -12.24 16.81 -25.74
CA GLU A 601 -12.92 15.71 -25.01
C GLU A 601 -13.68 16.21 -23.79
N HIS A 602 -13.08 17.13 -23.03
CA HIS A 602 -13.74 17.71 -21.87
C HIS A 602 -14.94 18.56 -22.26
N ARG A 603 -14.79 19.45 -23.24
CA ARG A 603 -15.87 20.37 -23.66
C ARG A 603 -16.97 19.72 -24.46
N LYS A 604 -16.72 18.62 -25.16
CA LYS A 604 -17.75 17.78 -25.78
C LYS A 604 -18.78 17.24 -24.82
N GLN A 605 -18.41 17.05 -23.55
CA GLN A 605 -19.37 16.62 -22.52
C GLN A 605 -20.42 17.69 -22.21
N MET A 606 -20.08 18.95 -22.43
CA MET A 606 -20.98 20.09 -22.21
C MET A 606 -21.61 20.58 -23.52
N ASN A 607 -20.92 20.45 -24.66
CA ASN A 607 -21.37 20.85 -25.99
C ASN A 607 -20.93 19.79 -27.01
N SER A 608 -21.85 18.95 -27.49
CA SER A 608 -21.57 17.84 -28.39
C SER A 608 -20.98 18.27 -29.77
N HIS A 609 -21.11 19.53 -30.13
CA HIS A 609 -20.58 20.10 -31.38
C HIS A 609 -19.19 20.70 -31.25
N TYR A 610 -18.64 20.77 -30.03
CA TYR A 610 -17.28 21.28 -29.79
C TYR A 610 -16.24 20.37 -30.39
N ASN A 611 -15.33 20.89 -31.18
CA ASN A 611 -14.30 20.15 -31.88
C ASN A 611 -12.98 20.95 -31.95
N GLY A 612 -11.92 20.36 -32.51
CA GLY A 612 -10.61 21.01 -32.60
C GLY A 612 -10.58 22.29 -33.45
N GLU A 613 -11.45 22.41 -34.47
CA GLU A 613 -11.54 23.61 -35.30
C GLU A 613 -12.13 24.77 -34.50
N VAL A 614 -13.18 24.52 -33.72
CA VAL A 614 -13.81 25.52 -32.83
C VAL A 614 -12.79 26.00 -31.79
N LEU A 615 -12.03 25.09 -31.19
CA LEU A 615 -10.98 25.47 -30.23
C LEU A 615 -9.90 26.34 -30.87
N LEU A 616 -9.43 25.97 -32.05
CA LEU A 616 -8.40 26.75 -32.76
C LEU A 616 -8.91 28.15 -33.16
N GLU A 617 -10.17 28.29 -33.58
CA GLU A 617 -10.80 29.56 -33.82
C GLU A 617 -10.88 30.42 -32.54
N GLU A 618 -11.31 29.85 -31.40
CA GLU A 618 -11.36 30.56 -30.12
C GLU A 618 -9.97 31.06 -29.66
N LEU A 619 -8.92 30.26 -29.88
CA LEU A 619 -7.54 30.62 -29.51
C LEU A 619 -6.94 31.67 -30.43
N ASP A 620 -7.28 31.65 -31.74
CA ASP A 620 -6.84 32.66 -32.72
C ASP A 620 -7.57 33.98 -32.49
N GLU A 621 -8.90 33.98 -32.27
CA GLU A 621 -9.68 35.18 -31.92
C GLU A 621 -9.14 35.88 -30.66
N ARG A 622 -8.69 35.11 -29.65
CA ARG A 622 -8.07 35.63 -28.43
C ARG A 622 -6.60 35.98 -28.62
N ASN A 623 -6.05 35.76 -29.79
CA ASN A 623 -4.67 36.07 -30.16
C ASN A 623 -3.61 35.29 -29.34
N LEU A 624 -3.97 34.09 -28.83
CA LEU A 624 -3.09 33.27 -27.97
C LEU A 624 -2.03 32.51 -28.76
N ILE A 625 -2.32 32.14 -29.99
CA ILE A 625 -1.44 31.35 -30.86
C ILE A 625 -1.21 32.05 -32.21
N ASN A 626 -0.18 31.63 -32.90
CA ASN A 626 0.08 32.03 -34.28
C ASN A 626 -0.44 30.92 -35.28
N ARG A 627 -0.31 31.18 -36.58
CA ARG A 627 -0.72 30.22 -37.63
C ARG A 627 0.00 28.87 -37.65
N LYS A 628 1.06 28.72 -36.83
CA LYS A 628 1.80 27.46 -36.63
C LYS A 628 1.44 26.77 -35.31
N ASN A 629 0.41 27.25 -34.63
CA ASN A 629 -0.01 26.84 -33.32
C ASN A 629 1.08 27.06 -32.23
N GLU A 630 2.03 28.02 -32.46
CA GLU A 630 3.01 28.43 -31.47
C GLU A 630 2.37 29.52 -30.57
N PHE A 631 2.60 29.40 -29.24
CA PHE A 631 2.08 30.39 -28.30
C PHE A 631 2.81 31.74 -28.43
N LYS A 632 2.06 32.82 -28.36
CA LYS A 632 2.63 34.16 -28.37
C LYS A 632 3.16 34.52 -26.98
N THR A 633 4.27 35.24 -26.93
CA THR A 633 4.96 35.61 -25.67
C THR A 633 4.30 36.74 -24.90
N ASP A 634 3.57 37.63 -25.62
CA ASP A 634 2.98 38.84 -25.05
C ASP A 634 1.53 38.97 -25.57
N VAL A 635 0.59 38.52 -24.74
CA VAL A 635 -0.85 38.65 -25.04
C VAL A 635 -1.50 39.43 -23.90
N GLU A 636 -2.22 40.49 -24.25
CA GLU A 636 -2.92 41.32 -23.29
C GLU A 636 -4.44 41.05 -23.37
N ILE A 637 -5.00 40.58 -22.26
CA ILE A 637 -6.45 40.42 -22.09
C ILE A 637 -6.85 41.20 -20.82
N ASP A 638 -7.85 42.06 -20.94
CA ASP A 638 -8.37 42.87 -19.82
C ASP A 638 -7.32 43.68 -19.07
N GLY A 639 -6.27 44.15 -19.77
CA GLY A 639 -5.16 44.92 -19.20
C GLY A 639 -4.09 44.11 -18.48
N VAL A 640 -4.19 42.79 -18.52
CA VAL A 640 -3.19 41.87 -17.97
C VAL A 640 -2.36 41.25 -19.09
N LYS A 641 -1.04 41.32 -18.99
CA LYS A 641 -0.10 40.71 -19.97
C LYS A 641 0.43 39.39 -19.49
N LYS A 642 0.26 38.34 -20.29
CA LYS A 642 0.77 36.99 -20.07
C LYS A 642 1.16 36.36 -21.41
N SER A 643 1.89 35.24 -21.37
CA SER A 643 2.10 34.44 -22.56
C SER A 643 0.78 33.77 -23.02
N GLY A 644 0.67 33.43 -24.30
CA GLY A 644 -0.47 32.66 -24.80
C GLY A 644 -0.65 31.31 -24.11
N PHE A 645 0.45 30.70 -23.67
CA PHE A 645 0.42 29.46 -22.88
C PHE A 645 -0.18 29.67 -21.48
N GLU A 646 0.25 30.70 -20.75
CA GLU A 646 -0.32 31.04 -19.43
C GLU A 646 -1.82 31.37 -19.55
N TRP A 647 -2.24 32.08 -20.57
CA TRP A 647 -3.65 32.35 -20.86
C TRP A 647 -4.42 31.07 -21.22
N LEU A 648 -3.80 30.14 -21.97
CA LEU A 648 -4.42 28.84 -22.23
C LEU A 648 -4.72 28.10 -20.93
N LEU A 649 -3.76 28.05 -20.00
CA LEU A 649 -3.94 27.37 -18.72
C LEU A 649 -5.05 27.97 -17.86
N GLU A 650 -5.29 29.26 -17.98
CA GLU A 650 -6.30 30.00 -17.22
C GLU A 650 -7.70 29.86 -17.84
N LEU A 651 -7.80 29.97 -19.17
CA LEU A 651 -9.07 29.93 -19.93
C LEU A 651 -9.56 28.50 -20.20
N TYR A 652 -8.63 27.55 -20.25
CA TYR A 652 -8.86 26.13 -20.49
C TYR A 652 -8.17 25.30 -19.42
N PRO A 653 -8.57 25.46 -18.14
CA PRO A 653 -7.94 24.77 -17.03
C PRO A 653 -7.96 23.25 -17.19
N GLU A 654 -8.90 22.72 -18.00
CA GLU A 654 -8.97 21.33 -18.38
C GLU A 654 -7.72 20.81 -19.10
N VAL A 655 -6.94 21.65 -19.77
CA VAL A 655 -5.68 21.25 -20.42
C VAL A 655 -4.59 20.97 -19.40
N ASN A 656 -4.58 21.77 -18.35
CA ASN A 656 -3.67 21.61 -17.20
C ASN A 656 -4.36 20.85 -16.05
N ALA A 657 -5.67 20.68 -16.13
CA ALA A 657 -6.34 19.75 -15.25
C ALA A 657 -5.66 18.40 -15.51
N SER A 658 -4.56 18.20 -14.76
CA SER A 658 -4.26 16.87 -14.37
C SER A 658 -5.59 16.23 -14.07
N LYS A 659 -5.77 14.99 -14.44
CA LYS A 659 -6.89 14.20 -13.95
C LYS A 659 -6.91 14.23 -12.41
N LEU A 660 -5.96 14.89 -11.78
CA LEU A 660 -5.87 15.24 -10.37
C LEU A 660 -6.43 16.65 -10.19
N ASN A 661 -7.48 16.71 -9.43
CA ASN A 661 -7.80 17.93 -8.74
C ASN A 661 -6.52 18.35 -7.99
N ALA A 662 -5.90 19.48 -8.37
CA ALA A 662 -4.68 19.99 -7.73
C ALA A 662 -4.87 20.16 -6.21
N ASP A 663 -6.12 20.23 -5.74
CA ASP A 663 -6.50 20.23 -4.33
C ASP A 663 -6.38 18.87 -3.63
N LYS A 664 -6.12 17.77 -4.35
CA LYS A 664 -5.97 16.43 -3.76
C LYS A 664 -4.51 16.07 -3.41
N VAL A 665 -3.54 16.81 -3.95
CA VAL A 665 -2.10 16.66 -3.63
C VAL A 665 -1.50 18.03 -3.35
N ARG A 666 -0.95 18.23 -2.17
CA ARG A 666 -0.24 19.45 -1.75
C ARG A 666 1.11 19.13 -1.17
#